data_13c2a9e1f937732ba33cf5b5d1f01451
#
_entry.id   13c2a9e1f937732ba33cf5b5d1f01451
#
_cell.length_a   1.000
_cell.length_b   1.000
_cell.length_c   1.000
_cell.angle_alpha   90.00
_cell.angle_beta   90.00
_cell.angle_gamma   90.00
#
_symmetry.space_group_name_H-M   'P 1'
#
loop_
_entity.id
_entity.type
_entity.pdbx_description
1 polymer ?
#
loop_
_entity_poly.entity_id
_entity_poly.type
_entity_poly.pdbx_seq_one_letter_code
_entity_poly.pdbx_strand_id
1 'polypeptide(L)'
;TTQLLINLYRAGDTKYFHALKVWDRYSSQMFLPHALDGEAFLPLFQSGDAARAVSLSQKSPLRAGAESIAPWEAVYRKLTQFYEDDAVPLSARPEIMSLKQELARMILGTHPEFLDLAETYFTQEDLFAIRNRIIGTGRIGGKAAGMLLARSILKREMGESEYTRIMEEHDSFYIGSDVFFTFLVRNNLFRLKMQLSRGAQISREEYEEVENRFLEGHFPHDILDQFQNMLEYFGQAPIIVRSSSMLEDSFGNAFAGKYRSEFCCNQGSPEERLQAFLRAVKLVYASALNLDALSYRRKRGLSDRDEQMALLVQRVSGMQYQRYFFPPLAGVAFSHNLYAWTNRIDPSRGMIRLVFGLGTRAVDRTGGDYPRLIAISHPELRPETGAKVVKYSQREVDLLDLDRNDLVTLHAADILAGRDYPNQHLYVSLMKDGCLIDPSSPFLDGEAEECVLTFNNLIRQTGLVKIIGRMLEILARAYGRPIDTEFTAFIHPGGRVSVNLLQCRPMTLPGLASLQVSLPSNIPRERVLFRSSRIVNGGVVSHIQYVIYIDPQRYHDAPVPVKKSLGRIIGLINAHPRIQQGKVLMMGPGRWGSSNIEQGVNVHYADINNTSILVEIAREESGHLPEVSYGSHFFLDLVEDEIIYLPLFPNDPRAEFNEAYFQQTPNQLAGLVPEAAEYDGLIKIIDAHQDGRMIQVFADPKTQQAVCFLE
;
A
#
# COMPACT_ATOMS: atom_id res chain seq x y z
N THR A 1 -11.65 -2.94 41.42
CA THR A 1 -12.15 -2.20 40.24
C THR A 1 -11.78 -0.74 40.38
N THR A 2 -10.67 -0.35 39.74
CA THR A 2 -10.15 1.04 39.78
C THR A 2 -11.01 1.90 38.87
N GLN A 3 -11.57 2.97 39.42
CA GLN A 3 -12.37 3.95 38.64
C GLN A 3 -11.51 4.92 37.83
N LEU A 4 -10.27 5.14 38.28
CA LEU A 4 -9.32 6.04 37.65
C LEU A 4 -7.93 5.41 37.68
N LEU A 5 -7.29 5.29 36.51
CA LEU A 5 -5.90 4.87 36.35
C LEU A 5 -5.13 5.96 35.61
N ILE A 6 -4.10 6.51 36.26
CA ILE A 6 -3.27 7.57 35.69
C ILE A 6 -1.82 7.12 35.76
N ASN A 7 -1.09 7.37 34.69
CA ASN A 7 0.36 7.22 34.64
C ASN A 7 0.99 8.61 34.69
N LEU A 8 1.83 8.84 35.72
CA LEU A 8 2.66 10.06 35.84
C LEU A 8 4.10 9.63 35.67
N TYR A 9 4.79 10.22 34.73
CA TYR A 9 6.19 9.85 34.46
C TYR A 9 7.00 11.06 33.97
N ARG A 10 8.32 10.90 33.95
CA ARG A 10 9.27 11.88 33.46
C ARG A 10 10.13 11.25 32.35
N ALA A 11 10.25 11.96 31.23
CA ALA A 11 11.15 11.59 30.16
C ALA A 11 12.04 12.80 29.83
N GLY A 12 13.34 12.68 30.08
CA GLY A 12 14.26 13.82 30.06
C GLY A 12 13.86 14.87 31.11
N ASP A 13 13.71 16.10 30.68
CA ASP A 13 13.28 17.23 31.55
C ASP A 13 11.77 17.45 31.57
N THR A 14 11.02 16.76 30.72
CA THR A 14 9.56 16.95 30.64
C THR A 14 8.82 15.94 31.53
N LYS A 15 7.82 16.45 32.28
CA LYS A 15 6.89 15.63 33.05
C LYS A 15 5.64 15.38 32.23
N TYR A 16 5.13 14.15 32.29
CA TYR A 16 3.96 13.71 31.53
C TYR A 16 2.87 13.19 32.46
N PHE A 17 1.63 13.42 32.03
CA PHE A 17 0.41 12.86 32.58
C PHE A 17 -0.29 12.06 31.50
N HIS A 18 -0.69 10.82 31.78
CA HIS A 18 -1.42 9.97 30.85
C HIS A 18 -2.54 9.23 31.59
N ALA A 19 -3.78 9.57 31.33
CA ALA A 19 -4.92 8.85 31.85
C ALA A 19 -5.11 7.57 31.02
N LEU A 20 -5.04 6.42 31.67
CA LEU A 20 -5.20 5.10 31.04
C LEU A 20 -6.62 4.56 31.19
N LYS A 21 -7.31 4.96 32.27
CA LYS A 21 -8.70 4.59 32.53
C LYS A 21 -9.38 5.71 33.31
N VAL A 22 -10.57 6.08 32.88
CA VAL A 22 -11.47 7.01 33.58
C VAL A 22 -12.87 6.44 33.46
N TRP A 23 -13.52 6.17 34.62
CA TRP A 23 -14.87 5.60 34.64
C TRP A 23 -15.90 6.72 34.43
N ASP A 24 -16.88 6.45 33.56
CA ASP A 24 -18.07 7.28 33.34
C ASP A 24 -17.79 8.71 32.83
N ARG A 25 -16.63 8.95 32.24
CA ARG A 25 -16.29 10.19 31.55
C ARG A 25 -15.48 9.90 30.32
N TYR A 26 -15.77 10.61 29.27
CA TYR A 26 -15.11 10.47 27.99
C TYR A 26 -14.90 11.82 27.28
N SER A 27 -13.68 12.04 26.78
CA SER A 27 -13.40 12.99 25.72
C SER A 27 -12.26 12.46 24.87
N SER A 28 -12.19 12.82 23.60
CA SER A 28 -11.14 12.38 22.66
C SER A 28 -9.72 12.82 23.07
N GLN A 29 -9.60 13.81 23.97
CA GLN A 29 -8.32 14.31 24.46
C GLN A 29 -7.89 13.67 25.80
N MET A 30 -8.83 13.10 26.54
CA MET A 30 -8.58 12.64 27.91
C MET A 30 -7.52 11.56 28.03
N PHE A 31 -7.42 10.68 27.03
CA PHE A 31 -6.52 9.55 27.02
C PHE A 31 -5.28 9.77 26.13
N LEU A 32 -5.08 10.98 25.63
CA LEU A 32 -3.79 11.37 25.06
C LEU A 32 -2.78 11.54 26.19
N PRO A 33 -1.49 11.27 25.98
CA PRO A 33 -0.46 11.72 26.89
C PRO A 33 -0.41 13.26 26.88
N HIS A 34 -0.27 13.86 28.04
CA HIS A 34 -0.16 15.30 28.22
C HIS A 34 1.24 15.64 28.72
N ALA A 35 1.88 16.64 28.14
CA ALA A 35 3.16 17.18 28.60
C ALA A 35 2.94 18.40 29.51
N LEU A 36 3.74 18.53 30.55
CA LEU A 36 3.74 19.70 31.40
C LEU A 36 4.41 20.87 30.68
N ASP A 37 3.65 21.94 30.45
CA ASP A 37 4.12 23.21 29.92
C ASP A 37 3.74 24.32 30.90
N GLY A 38 4.74 24.95 31.53
CA GLY A 38 4.53 25.87 32.62
C GLY A 38 3.83 25.20 33.82
N GLU A 39 2.60 25.62 34.13
CA GLU A 39 1.78 25.05 35.21
C GLU A 39 0.65 24.13 34.72
N ALA A 40 0.51 23.92 33.38
CA ALA A 40 -0.57 23.14 32.81
C ALA A 40 -0.07 21.90 32.07
N PHE A 41 -0.86 20.81 32.09
CA PHE A 41 -0.64 19.65 31.26
C PHE A 41 -1.40 19.81 29.94
N LEU A 42 -0.68 19.92 28.85
CA LEU A 42 -1.25 20.08 27.50
C LEU A 42 -1.23 18.72 26.74
N PRO A 43 -2.35 18.35 26.07
CA PRO A 43 -2.42 17.09 25.34
C PRO A 43 -1.50 17.09 24.12
N LEU A 44 -0.86 15.95 23.86
CA LEU A 44 -0.02 15.74 22.70
C LEU A 44 -0.88 15.24 21.55
N PHE A 45 -1.22 16.10 20.61
CA PHE A 45 -2.10 15.80 19.48
C PHE A 45 -1.40 15.07 18.32
N GLN A 46 -0.08 15.21 18.22
CA GLN A 46 0.69 14.58 17.17
C GLN A 46 1.11 13.17 17.59
N SER A 47 0.87 12.19 16.71
CA SER A 47 1.12 10.76 16.97
C SER A 47 2.58 10.44 17.31
N GLY A 48 3.55 11.11 16.64
CA GLY A 48 4.97 10.91 16.90
C GLY A 48 5.39 11.37 18.29
N ASP A 49 4.90 12.52 18.75
CA ASP A 49 5.17 13.04 20.10
C ASP A 49 4.50 12.17 21.17
N ALA A 50 3.25 11.75 20.92
CA ALA A 50 2.53 10.84 21.81
C ALA A 50 3.25 9.47 21.90
N ALA A 51 3.69 8.91 20.77
CA ALA A 51 4.43 7.65 20.73
C ALA A 51 5.74 7.75 21.52
N ARG A 52 6.51 8.82 21.30
CA ARG A 52 7.76 9.08 22.04
C ARG A 52 7.51 9.17 23.53
N ALA A 53 6.53 9.96 23.96
CA ALA A 53 6.19 10.14 25.36
C ALA A 53 5.83 8.81 26.02
N VAL A 54 5.01 7.98 25.39
CA VAL A 54 4.55 6.69 25.93
C VAL A 54 5.67 5.65 25.92
N SER A 55 6.46 5.56 24.84
CA SER A 55 7.56 4.58 24.73
C SER A 55 8.63 4.78 25.77
N LEU A 56 8.94 6.04 26.14
CA LEU A 56 9.91 6.35 27.18
C LEU A 56 9.41 6.04 28.61
N SER A 57 8.10 5.87 28.82
CA SER A 57 7.50 5.64 30.12
C SER A 57 7.44 4.20 30.58
N GLN A 58 7.58 3.22 29.66
CA GLN A 58 7.19 1.84 29.95
C GLN A 58 8.32 0.83 29.79
N LYS A 59 8.60 0.14 30.91
CA LYS A 59 9.15 -1.21 30.88
C LYS A 59 8.01 -2.14 30.47
N SER A 60 8.09 -2.70 29.27
CA SER A 60 7.17 -3.65 28.59
C SER A 60 5.80 -3.93 29.26
N PRO A 61 4.68 -3.51 28.67
CA PRO A 61 3.32 -3.68 29.23
C PRO A 61 2.81 -5.13 29.20
N LEU A 62 3.42 -6.03 28.44
CA LEU A 62 2.89 -7.38 28.18
C LEU A 62 3.31 -8.45 29.23
N ARG A 63 4.09 -8.10 30.25
CA ARG A 63 4.74 -9.08 31.14
C ARG A 63 4.08 -9.36 32.47
N ALA A 64 2.93 -8.83 32.76
CA ALA A 64 2.23 -9.18 34.01
C ALA A 64 1.41 -10.49 33.83
N GLY A 65 2.06 -11.63 33.91
CA GLY A 65 1.37 -12.86 34.27
C GLY A 65 1.32 -14.04 33.31
N ALA A 66 1.98 -14.05 32.16
CA ALA A 66 2.02 -15.25 31.31
C ALA A 66 3.46 -15.76 31.16
N GLU A 67 3.78 -16.87 31.80
CA GLU A 67 4.92 -17.71 31.45
C GLU A 67 4.62 -18.44 30.12
N SER A 68 4.50 -17.68 29.03
CA SER A 68 4.45 -18.25 27.69
C SER A 68 5.87 -18.69 27.33
N ILE A 69 6.08 -19.99 27.25
CA ILE A 69 7.35 -20.57 26.82
C ILE A 69 7.40 -20.51 25.28
N ALA A 70 7.65 -19.32 24.76
CA ALA A 70 7.90 -19.16 23.32
C ALA A 70 9.16 -19.95 22.93
N PRO A 71 9.21 -20.62 21.76
CA PRO A 71 10.39 -21.34 21.30
C PRO A 71 11.66 -20.50 21.31
N TRP A 72 11.56 -19.20 20.99
CA TRP A 72 12.67 -18.25 20.99
C TRP A 72 13.02 -17.69 22.39
N GLU A 73 12.23 -17.97 23.42
CA GLU A 73 12.48 -17.44 24.77
C GLU A 73 13.78 -18.01 25.39
N ALA A 74 14.09 -19.26 25.11
CA ALA A 74 15.33 -19.86 25.57
C ALA A 74 16.57 -19.19 24.96
N VAL A 75 16.51 -18.88 23.65
CA VAL A 75 17.57 -18.16 22.94
C VAL A 75 17.69 -16.73 23.47
N TYR A 76 16.57 -16.08 23.68
CA TYR A 76 16.51 -14.75 24.26
C TYR A 76 17.15 -14.69 25.64
N ARG A 77 16.81 -15.61 26.56
CA ARG A 77 17.38 -15.65 27.92
C ARG A 77 18.90 -15.86 27.92
N LYS A 78 19.41 -16.72 27.03
CA LYS A 78 20.85 -16.88 26.84
C LYS A 78 21.50 -15.59 26.36
N LEU A 79 20.93 -14.92 25.37
CA LEU A 79 21.44 -13.64 24.91
C LEU A 79 21.44 -12.59 26.03
N THR A 80 20.38 -12.49 26.82
CA THR A 80 20.26 -11.52 27.92
C THR A 80 21.36 -11.75 28.96
N GLN A 81 21.70 -13.03 29.32
CA GLN A 81 22.77 -13.35 30.26
C GLN A 81 24.13 -12.80 29.83
N PHE A 82 24.46 -12.85 28.53
CA PHE A 82 25.71 -12.28 28.02
C PHE A 82 25.80 -10.75 28.11
N TYR A 83 24.69 -10.05 28.27
CA TYR A 83 24.65 -8.58 28.31
C TYR A 83 24.46 -8.00 29.71
N GLU A 84 24.03 -8.82 30.67
CA GLU A 84 24.00 -8.44 32.08
C GLU A 84 25.40 -8.57 32.73
N ASP A 85 26.31 -9.31 32.07
CA ASP A 85 27.72 -9.39 32.46
C ASP A 85 28.51 -8.25 31.79
N ASP A 86 28.96 -7.28 32.56
CA ASP A 86 29.76 -6.10 32.11
C ASP A 86 31.07 -6.45 31.38
N ALA A 87 31.48 -7.68 31.32
CA ALA A 87 32.68 -8.15 30.66
C ALA A 87 32.45 -9.38 29.78
N VAL A 88 31.84 -9.18 28.61
CA VAL A 88 31.70 -10.24 27.59
C VAL A 88 33.09 -10.62 27.05
N PRO A 89 33.60 -11.86 27.27
CA PRO A 89 34.87 -12.29 26.73
C PRO A 89 34.85 -12.26 25.21
N LEU A 90 35.96 -11.89 24.58
CA LEU A 90 36.10 -11.94 23.11
C LEU A 90 35.78 -13.31 22.51
N SER A 91 36.01 -14.39 23.28
CA SER A 91 35.68 -15.77 22.93
C SER A 91 34.18 -16.06 22.83
N ALA A 92 33.32 -15.27 23.49
CA ALA A 92 31.87 -15.45 23.44
C ALA A 92 31.20 -14.78 22.24
N ARG A 93 31.91 -13.91 21.49
CA ARG A 93 31.34 -13.19 20.31
C ARG A 93 30.73 -14.11 19.26
N PRO A 94 31.34 -15.24 18.86
CA PRO A 94 30.75 -16.14 17.87
C PRO A 94 29.42 -16.76 18.35
N GLU A 95 29.35 -17.12 19.66
CA GLU A 95 28.12 -17.65 20.25
C GLU A 95 27.00 -16.61 20.28
N ILE A 96 27.30 -15.38 20.66
CA ILE A 96 26.35 -14.27 20.65
C ILE A 96 25.84 -14.01 19.25
N MET A 97 26.69 -14.00 18.23
CA MET A 97 26.28 -13.85 16.83
C MET A 97 25.37 -14.98 16.38
N SER A 98 25.71 -16.23 16.73
CA SER A 98 24.87 -17.39 16.40
C SER A 98 23.50 -17.31 17.06
N LEU A 99 23.43 -16.96 18.34
CA LEU A 99 22.16 -16.80 19.08
C LEU A 99 21.32 -15.63 18.50
N LYS A 100 21.96 -14.52 18.11
CA LYS A 100 21.29 -13.40 17.45
C LYS A 100 20.67 -13.82 16.11
N GLN A 101 21.42 -14.58 15.30
CA GLN A 101 20.91 -15.10 14.02
C GLN A 101 19.76 -16.08 14.23
N GLU A 102 19.87 -16.97 15.22
CA GLU A 102 18.81 -17.91 15.57
C GLU A 102 17.54 -17.19 16.01
N LEU A 103 17.66 -16.18 16.89
CA LEU A 103 16.53 -15.35 17.32
C LEU A 103 15.90 -14.60 16.12
N ALA A 104 16.70 -14.01 15.25
CA ALA A 104 16.23 -13.33 14.04
C ALA A 104 15.44 -14.29 13.13
N ARG A 105 15.93 -15.52 12.90
CA ARG A 105 15.22 -16.54 12.11
C ARG A 105 13.88 -16.94 12.73
N MET A 106 13.81 -17.01 14.03
CA MET A 106 12.59 -17.40 14.75
C MET A 106 11.51 -16.31 14.69
N ILE A 107 11.91 -15.04 14.81
CA ILE A 107 10.98 -13.91 14.92
C ILE A 107 10.67 -13.27 13.57
N LEU A 108 11.70 -13.07 12.73
CA LEU A 108 11.57 -12.28 11.50
C LEU A 108 11.25 -13.15 10.27
N GLY A 109 11.89 -14.30 10.12
CA GLY A 109 11.68 -15.18 8.98
C GLY A 109 12.93 -15.91 8.56
N THR A 110 12.86 -16.58 7.39
CA THR A 110 13.94 -17.50 6.94
C THR A 110 14.52 -17.13 5.57
N HIS A 111 14.09 -16.00 4.98
CA HIS A 111 14.60 -15.59 3.67
C HIS A 111 16.09 -15.19 3.76
N PRO A 112 17.00 -15.82 2.99
CA PRO A 112 18.44 -15.60 3.14
C PRO A 112 18.85 -14.13 2.98
N GLU A 113 18.47 -13.47 1.87
CA GLU A 113 18.82 -12.06 1.60
C GLU A 113 18.33 -11.12 2.71
N PHE A 114 17.13 -11.39 3.27
CA PHE A 114 16.61 -10.62 4.39
C PHE A 114 17.44 -10.82 5.66
N LEU A 115 17.82 -12.07 5.95
CA LEU A 115 18.62 -12.41 7.13
C LEU A 115 20.03 -11.81 7.06
N ASP A 116 20.65 -11.75 5.88
CA ASP A 116 21.94 -11.11 5.68
C ASP A 116 21.89 -9.60 5.99
N LEU A 117 20.81 -8.94 5.54
CA LEU A 117 20.56 -7.54 5.89
C LEU A 117 20.24 -7.37 7.38
N ALA A 118 19.41 -8.26 7.94
CA ALA A 118 19.08 -8.23 9.36
C ALA A 118 20.30 -8.43 10.26
N GLU A 119 21.22 -9.33 9.90
CA GLU A 119 22.49 -9.52 10.60
C GLU A 119 23.33 -8.25 10.59
N THR A 120 23.34 -7.56 9.44
CA THR A 120 24.13 -6.33 9.27
C THR A 120 23.55 -5.15 10.04
N TYR A 121 22.22 -4.97 9.99
CA TYR A 121 21.60 -3.72 10.42
C TYR A 121 20.85 -3.78 11.74
N PHE A 122 20.25 -4.92 12.12
CA PHE A 122 19.61 -5.03 13.43
C PHE A 122 20.63 -5.10 14.55
N THR A 123 20.40 -4.33 15.56
CA THR A 123 21.07 -4.49 16.84
C THR A 123 20.34 -5.55 17.68
N GLN A 124 20.91 -5.88 18.83
CA GLN A 124 20.23 -6.76 19.77
C GLN A 124 19.04 -6.04 20.43
N GLU A 125 19.21 -4.76 20.72
CA GLU A 125 18.17 -3.91 21.30
C GLU A 125 16.94 -3.89 20.37
N ASP A 126 17.13 -3.88 19.05
CA ASP A 126 16.04 -3.97 18.07
C ASP A 126 15.25 -5.27 18.22
N LEU A 127 15.95 -6.42 18.33
CA LEU A 127 15.30 -7.72 18.53
C LEU A 127 14.58 -7.80 19.88
N PHE A 128 15.14 -7.19 20.92
CA PHE A 128 14.53 -7.12 22.24
C PHE A 128 13.31 -6.20 22.26
N ALA A 129 13.34 -5.10 21.52
CA ALA A 129 12.19 -4.23 21.34
C ALA A 129 11.03 -4.96 20.65
N ILE A 130 11.31 -5.76 19.61
CA ILE A 130 10.30 -6.60 18.93
C ILE A 130 9.67 -7.57 19.93
N ARG A 131 10.53 -8.32 20.68
CA ARG A 131 10.06 -9.29 21.67
C ARG A 131 9.12 -8.67 22.70
N ASN A 132 9.40 -7.46 23.13
CA ASN A 132 8.59 -6.76 24.12
C ASN A 132 7.22 -6.28 23.60
N ARG A 133 7.00 -6.34 22.28
CA ARG A 133 5.80 -5.86 21.59
C ARG A 133 5.05 -6.95 20.82
N ILE A 134 5.50 -8.21 20.92
CA ILE A 134 4.85 -9.34 20.25
C ILE A 134 3.76 -9.94 21.15
N ILE A 135 2.58 -10.17 20.58
CA ILE A 135 1.47 -10.92 21.13
C ILE A 135 1.49 -12.31 20.51
N GLY A 136 1.47 -13.35 21.34
CA GLY A 136 1.72 -14.73 20.89
C GLY A 136 3.21 -15.07 20.84
N THR A 137 3.55 -16.13 20.11
CA THR A 137 4.88 -16.75 20.08
C THR A 137 5.43 -16.98 18.67
N GLY A 138 4.67 -16.59 17.64
CA GLY A 138 5.01 -16.78 16.24
C GLY A 138 5.87 -15.66 15.65
N ARG A 139 5.97 -15.63 14.33
CA ARG A 139 6.71 -14.60 13.57
C ARG A 139 5.89 -13.35 13.41
N ILE A 140 6.57 -12.20 13.23
CA ILE A 140 5.92 -10.89 13.06
C ILE A 140 5.50 -10.59 11.59
N GLY A 141 5.95 -11.41 10.65
CA GLY A 141 5.62 -11.27 9.23
C GLY A 141 6.45 -10.25 8.45
N GLY A 142 6.31 -10.28 7.11
CA GLY A 142 7.19 -9.56 6.20
C GLY A 142 7.04 -8.04 6.25
N LYS A 143 5.81 -7.53 6.29
CA LYS A 143 5.56 -6.06 6.34
C LYS A 143 6.16 -5.43 7.60
N ALA A 144 5.94 -6.04 8.78
CA ALA A 144 6.53 -5.56 10.02
C ALA A 144 8.05 -5.65 9.99
N ALA A 145 8.60 -6.80 9.55
CA ALA A 145 10.03 -7.02 9.47
C ALA A 145 10.71 -6.06 8.48
N GLY A 146 10.11 -5.82 7.30
CA GLY A 146 10.61 -4.88 6.28
C GLY A 146 10.63 -3.44 6.76
N MET A 147 9.56 -2.99 7.43
CA MET A 147 9.50 -1.65 8.04
C MET A 147 10.62 -1.46 9.07
N LEU A 148 10.78 -2.42 9.99
CA LEU A 148 11.79 -2.34 11.05
C LEU A 148 13.20 -2.36 10.48
N LEU A 149 13.47 -3.23 9.50
CA LEU A 149 14.76 -3.30 8.83
C LEU A 149 15.10 -1.97 8.15
N ALA A 150 14.17 -1.39 7.41
CA ALA A 150 14.40 -0.11 6.76
C ALA A 150 14.69 1.01 7.76
N ARG A 151 14.02 1.02 8.91
CA ARG A 151 14.30 1.99 9.98
C ARG A 151 15.69 1.80 10.58
N SER A 152 16.12 0.55 10.81
CA SER A 152 17.47 0.25 11.32
C SER A 152 18.55 0.62 10.29
N ILE A 153 18.31 0.39 8.99
CA ILE A 153 19.19 0.84 7.92
C ILE A 153 19.33 2.37 7.94
N LEU A 154 18.21 3.10 7.97
CA LEU A 154 18.23 4.57 7.98
C LEU A 154 18.94 5.09 9.25
N LYS A 155 18.68 4.52 10.42
CA LYS A 155 19.33 4.92 11.68
C LYS A 155 20.85 4.79 11.60
N ARG A 156 21.34 3.68 11.06
CA ARG A 156 22.76 3.40 10.92
C ARG A 156 23.45 4.27 9.86
N GLU A 157 22.83 4.41 8.68
CA GLU A 157 23.44 5.11 7.54
C GLU A 157 23.34 6.65 7.63
N MET A 158 22.28 7.17 8.28
CA MET A 158 22.16 8.61 8.53
C MET A 158 22.90 9.05 9.79
N GLY A 159 23.09 8.14 10.74
CA GLY A 159 23.60 8.42 12.08
C GLY A 159 22.49 8.90 13.02
N GLU A 160 22.67 8.62 14.33
CA GLU A 160 21.64 8.84 15.38
C GLU A 160 21.09 10.27 15.41
N SER A 161 21.98 11.27 15.34
CA SER A 161 21.58 12.69 15.44
C SER A 161 20.68 13.13 14.29
N GLU A 162 21.00 12.75 13.06
CA GLU A 162 20.20 13.11 11.89
C GLU A 162 18.90 12.29 11.85
N TYR A 163 18.99 10.98 12.15
CA TYR A 163 17.84 10.10 12.23
C TYR A 163 16.77 10.65 13.20
N THR A 164 17.15 10.94 14.44
CA THR A 164 16.24 11.47 15.49
C THR A 164 15.64 12.82 15.11
N ARG A 165 16.37 13.63 14.33
CA ARG A 165 15.85 14.92 13.87
C ARG A 165 14.79 14.78 12.78
N ILE A 166 14.88 13.76 11.93
CA ILE A 166 14.03 13.57 10.74
C ILE A 166 12.97 12.51 10.97
N MET A 167 13.33 11.39 11.58
CA MET A 167 12.42 10.25 11.70
C MET A 167 11.57 10.35 12.95
N GLU A 168 10.26 10.21 12.78
CA GLU A 168 9.36 9.98 13.92
C GLU A 168 9.55 8.55 14.46
N GLU A 169 9.41 8.40 15.76
CA GLU A 169 9.36 7.07 16.35
C GLU A 169 8.08 6.36 15.93
N HIS A 170 8.21 5.08 15.58
CA HIS A 170 7.05 4.23 15.37
C HIS A 170 6.54 3.67 16.70
N ASP A 171 5.25 3.44 16.78
CA ASP A 171 4.61 2.81 17.92
C ASP A 171 3.74 1.65 17.43
N SER A 172 4.27 0.43 17.55
CA SER A 172 3.70 -0.76 16.93
C SER A 172 3.72 -1.95 17.87
N PHE A 173 2.71 -2.81 17.73
CA PHE A 173 2.67 -4.16 18.27
C PHE A 173 2.55 -5.17 17.14
N TYR A 174 2.99 -6.39 17.42
CA TYR A 174 3.00 -7.47 16.44
C TYR A 174 2.17 -8.63 16.97
N ILE A 175 1.17 -9.07 16.20
CA ILE A 175 0.42 -10.29 16.53
C ILE A 175 1.07 -11.42 15.74
N GLY A 176 1.67 -12.36 16.46
CA GLY A 176 2.42 -13.47 15.88
C GLY A 176 1.55 -14.38 15.01
N SER A 177 2.17 -15.02 14.04
CA SER A 177 1.48 -15.91 13.09
C SER A 177 0.83 -17.13 13.77
N ASP A 178 1.27 -17.52 14.96
CA ASP A 178 0.67 -18.57 15.79
C ASP A 178 -0.75 -18.21 16.26
N VAL A 179 -1.02 -16.95 16.50
CA VAL A 179 -2.36 -16.47 16.89
C VAL A 179 -3.37 -16.70 15.77
N PHE A 180 -2.96 -16.52 14.50
CA PHE A 180 -3.79 -16.84 13.34
C PHE A 180 -4.16 -18.33 13.30
N PHE A 181 -3.18 -19.22 13.44
CA PHE A 181 -3.43 -20.66 13.46
C PHE A 181 -4.29 -21.08 14.65
N THR A 182 -4.04 -20.53 15.83
CA THR A 182 -4.86 -20.75 17.03
C THR A 182 -6.30 -20.37 16.79
N PHE A 183 -6.54 -19.19 16.15
CA PHE A 183 -7.86 -18.73 15.78
C PHE A 183 -8.55 -19.70 14.79
N LEU A 184 -7.85 -20.11 13.73
CA LEU A 184 -8.42 -21.03 12.73
C LEU A 184 -8.79 -22.38 13.32
N VAL A 185 -7.92 -22.96 14.16
CA VAL A 185 -8.17 -24.27 14.77
C VAL A 185 -9.34 -24.22 15.76
N ARG A 186 -9.36 -23.19 16.63
CA ARG A 186 -10.40 -23.03 17.66
C ARG A 186 -11.80 -22.86 17.07
N ASN A 187 -11.88 -22.20 15.90
CA ASN A 187 -13.17 -21.89 15.24
C ASN A 187 -13.50 -22.86 14.09
N ASN A 188 -12.81 -23.99 13.99
CA ASN A 188 -13.01 -24.99 12.91
C ASN A 188 -12.86 -24.41 11.48
N LEU A 189 -12.06 -23.35 11.32
CA LEU A 189 -11.81 -22.67 10.04
C LEU A 189 -10.61 -23.27 9.28
N PHE A 190 -9.79 -24.08 9.95
CA PHE A 190 -8.57 -24.65 9.35
C PHE A 190 -8.88 -25.53 8.13
N ARG A 191 -9.92 -26.37 8.19
CA ARG A 191 -10.36 -27.17 7.03
C ARG A 191 -10.79 -26.29 5.87
N LEU A 192 -11.56 -25.26 6.13
CA LEU A 192 -12.00 -24.29 5.12
C LEU A 192 -10.80 -23.64 4.44
N LYS A 193 -9.82 -23.14 5.22
CA LYS A 193 -8.57 -22.59 4.70
C LYS A 193 -7.86 -23.58 3.76
N MET A 194 -7.73 -24.85 4.16
CA MET A 194 -7.05 -25.87 3.36
C MET A 194 -7.81 -26.17 2.06
N GLN A 195 -9.14 -26.25 2.11
CA GLN A 195 -9.98 -26.49 0.95
C GLN A 195 -9.84 -25.32 -0.06
N LEU A 196 -9.95 -24.07 0.39
CA LEU A 196 -9.87 -22.90 -0.47
C LEU A 196 -8.46 -22.68 -1.04
N SER A 197 -7.42 -22.97 -0.28
CA SER A 197 -6.03 -22.83 -0.75
C SER A 197 -5.68 -23.82 -1.88
N ARG A 198 -6.31 -25.02 -1.89
CA ARG A 198 -6.07 -26.08 -2.88
C ARG A 198 -7.18 -26.21 -3.94
N GLY A 199 -8.31 -25.57 -3.71
CA GLY A 199 -9.52 -25.71 -4.50
C GLY A 199 -9.61 -24.82 -5.73
N ALA A 200 -10.77 -24.85 -6.36
CA ALA A 200 -11.15 -23.98 -7.47
C ALA A 200 -11.29 -22.51 -7.04
N GLN A 201 -11.49 -21.63 -8.00
CA GLN A 201 -11.85 -20.24 -7.71
C GLN A 201 -13.15 -20.20 -6.90
N ILE A 202 -13.19 -19.31 -5.93
CA ILE A 202 -14.40 -19.01 -5.16
C ILE A 202 -15.10 -17.78 -5.73
N SER A 203 -16.44 -17.73 -5.61
CA SER A 203 -17.21 -16.54 -5.97
C SER A 203 -17.11 -15.45 -4.89
N ARG A 204 -17.61 -14.25 -5.20
CA ARG A 204 -17.67 -13.15 -4.22
C ARG A 204 -18.62 -13.48 -3.08
N GLU A 205 -19.76 -14.10 -3.41
CA GLU A 205 -20.77 -14.53 -2.43
C GLU A 205 -20.20 -15.60 -1.49
N GLU A 206 -19.43 -16.55 -2.01
CA GLU A 206 -18.74 -17.55 -1.19
C GLU A 206 -17.68 -16.90 -0.26
N TYR A 207 -17.00 -15.86 -0.74
CA TYR A 207 -16.06 -15.12 0.11
C TYR A 207 -16.76 -14.33 1.22
N GLU A 208 -17.93 -13.72 0.95
CA GLU A 208 -18.73 -13.05 1.97
C GLU A 208 -19.17 -14.03 3.08
N GLU A 209 -19.51 -15.27 2.75
CA GLU A 209 -19.80 -16.32 3.73
C GLU A 209 -18.55 -16.68 4.56
N VAL A 210 -17.38 -16.76 3.91
CA VAL A 210 -16.11 -16.96 4.62
C VAL A 210 -15.87 -15.82 5.62
N GLU A 211 -16.02 -14.57 5.20
CA GLU A 211 -15.83 -13.38 6.05
C GLU A 211 -16.76 -13.43 7.27
N ASN A 212 -18.03 -13.76 7.07
CA ASN A 212 -19.01 -13.88 8.16
C ASN A 212 -18.60 -14.96 9.18
N ARG A 213 -18.10 -16.11 8.72
CA ARG A 213 -17.61 -17.17 9.62
C ARG A 213 -16.39 -16.73 10.43
N PHE A 214 -15.50 -15.89 9.87
CA PHE A 214 -14.40 -15.30 10.63
C PHE A 214 -14.91 -14.31 11.67
N LEU A 215 -15.91 -13.49 11.34
CA LEU A 215 -16.50 -12.51 12.25
C LEU A 215 -17.18 -13.17 13.46
N GLU A 216 -17.76 -14.36 13.30
CA GLU A 216 -18.35 -15.15 14.38
C GLU A 216 -17.32 -15.83 15.28
N GLY A 217 -16.06 -15.95 14.83
CA GLY A 217 -15.01 -16.65 15.57
C GLY A 217 -14.61 -15.97 16.88
N HIS A 218 -14.00 -16.75 17.79
CA HIS A 218 -13.59 -16.30 19.13
C HIS A 218 -12.11 -16.56 19.37
N PHE A 219 -11.46 -15.66 20.11
CA PHE A 219 -10.08 -15.82 20.58
C PHE A 219 -10.03 -16.49 21.96
N PRO A 220 -8.92 -17.17 22.29
CA PRO A 220 -8.66 -17.65 23.67
C PRO A 220 -8.52 -16.49 24.66
N HIS A 221 -8.79 -16.74 25.96
CA HIS A 221 -8.76 -15.70 27.01
C HIS A 221 -7.37 -15.08 27.17
N ASP A 222 -6.33 -15.86 27.11
CA ASP A 222 -4.94 -15.39 27.22
C ASP A 222 -4.53 -14.42 26.08
N ILE A 223 -5.08 -14.61 24.89
CA ILE A 223 -4.89 -13.70 23.76
C ILE A 223 -5.75 -12.45 23.95
N LEU A 224 -7.00 -12.59 24.44
CA LEU A 224 -7.86 -11.46 24.74
C LEU A 224 -7.27 -10.55 25.80
N ASP A 225 -6.67 -11.11 26.85
CA ASP A 225 -5.99 -10.36 27.91
C ASP A 225 -4.80 -9.55 27.32
N GLN A 226 -4.01 -10.15 26.43
CA GLN A 226 -2.92 -9.46 25.76
C GLN A 226 -3.42 -8.33 24.83
N PHE A 227 -4.55 -8.55 24.12
CA PHE A 227 -5.18 -7.50 23.31
C PHE A 227 -5.69 -6.34 24.18
N GLN A 228 -6.29 -6.62 25.32
CA GLN A 228 -6.71 -5.59 26.27
C GLN A 228 -5.54 -4.75 26.78
N ASN A 229 -4.44 -5.41 27.19
CA ASN A 229 -3.23 -4.74 27.64
C ASN A 229 -2.63 -3.84 26.54
N MET A 230 -2.63 -4.29 25.30
CA MET A 230 -2.19 -3.49 24.15
C MET A 230 -3.11 -2.29 23.93
N LEU A 231 -4.43 -2.47 23.99
CA LEU A 231 -5.40 -1.37 23.82
C LEU A 231 -5.32 -0.37 24.99
N GLU A 232 -5.05 -0.83 26.21
CA GLU A 232 -4.79 0.05 27.35
C GLU A 232 -3.50 0.88 27.13
N TYR A 233 -2.46 0.27 26.55
CA TYR A 233 -1.24 0.98 26.16
C TYR A 233 -1.51 2.07 25.12
N PHE A 234 -2.25 1.80 24.07
CA PHE A 234 -2.60 2.80 23.07
C PHE A 234 -3.58 3.87 23.60
N GLY A 235 -4.29 3.58 24.67
CA GLY A 235 -5.35 4.43 25.21
C GLY A 235 -6.47 4.59 24.17
N GLN A 236 -6.78 5.83 23.81
CA GLN A 236 -7.75 6.14 22.73
C GLN A 236 -7.09 6.68 21.47
N ALA A 237 -5.79 6.51 21.32
CA ALA A 237 -5.15 6.86 20.06
C ALA A 237 -5.68 5.97 18.93
N PRO A 238 -6.01 6.51 17.78
CA PRO A 238 -6.36 5.72 16.61
C PRO A 238 -5.25 4.74 16.25
N ILE A 239 -5.65 3.53 15.85
CA ILE A 239 -4.75 2.46 15.46
C ILE A 239 -5.16 1.90 14.10
N ILE A 240 -4.21 1.29 13.40
CA ILE A 240 -4.44 0.54 12.19
C ILE A 240 -3.98 -0.91 12.39
N VAL A 241 -4.80 -1.87 11.97
CA VAL A 241 -4.49 -3.29 11.92
C VAL A 241 -4.14 -3.63 10.48
N ARG A 242 -2.89 -3.98 10.23
CA ARG A 242 -2.37 -4.31 8.90
C ARG A 242 -1.99 -5.78 8.83
N SER A 243 -2.27 -6.42 7.71
CA SER A 243 -1.68 -7.71 7.39
C SER A 243 -0.15 -7.62 7.42
N SER A 244 0.48 -8.68 7.88
CA SER A 244 1.93 -8.85 7.86
C SER A 244 2.24 -10.33 7.61
N SER A 245 1.76 -10.84 6.47
CA SER A 245 2.03 -12.21 6.07
C SER A 245 3.53 -12.45 5.86
N MET A 246 3.96 -13.70 6.07
CA MET A 246 5.32 -14.10 5.73
C MET A 246 5.61 -14.04 4.22
N LEU A 247 4.58 -13.93 3.39
CA LEU A 247 4.69 -13.78 1.94
C LEU A 247 4.66 -12.31 1.50
N GLU A 248 4.20 -11.38 2.36
CA GLU A 248 4.19 -9.94 2.06
C GLU A 248 5.59 -9.34 2.19
N ASP A 249 5.86 -8.36 1.33
CA ASP A 249 7.07 -7.54 1.34
C ASP A 249 8.38 -8.35 1.39
N SER A 250 8.33 -9.62 0.92
CA SER A 250 9.47 -10.51 0.86
C SER A 250 10.20 -10.38 -0.48
N PHE A 251 11.49 -10.72 -0.47
CA PHE A 251 12.30 -10.76 -1.69
C PHE A 251 11.70 -11.73 -2.71
N GLY A 252 11.25 -11.22 -3.85
CA GLY A 252 10.67 -12.01 -4.95
C GLY A 252 9.16 -12.22 -4.92
N ASN A 253 8.46 -11.82 -3.86
CA ASN A 253 7.01 -11.87 -3.78
C ASN A 253 6.50 -10.60 -3.09
N ALA A 254 5.74 -9.80 -3.80
CA ALA A 254 5.07 -8.65 -3.21
C ALA A 254 3.56 -8.88 -3.27
N PHE A 255 2.96 -9.22 -2.17
CA PHE A 255 1.50 -9.34 -2.03
C PHE A 255 0.82 -7.97 -1.87
N ALA A 256 1.25 -6.98 -2.66
CA ALA A 256 0.73 -5.63 -2.55
C ALA A 256 -0.77 -5.56 -2.80
N GLY A 257 -1.51 -4.92 -1.89
CA GLY A 257 -2.94 -4.71 -2.02
C GLY A 257 -3.80 -5.98 -2.02
N LYS A 258 -3.22 -7.18 -1.75
CA LYS A 258 -3.96 -8.45 -1.74
C LYS A 258 -4.67 -8.71 -0.42
N TYR A 259 -4.13 -8.18 0.66
CA TYR A 259 -4.68 -8.32 2.00
C TYR A 259 -5.22 -6.98 2.51
N ARG A 260 -6.16 -7.09 3.43
CA ARG A 260 -6.89 -5.96 3.99
C ARG A 260 -6.09 -5.27 5.10
N SER A 261 -6.30 -3.97 5.26
CA SER A 261 -5.89 -3.18 6.42
C SER A 261 -7.13 -2.47 6.97
N GLU A 262 -7.27 -2.42 8.29
CA GLU A 262 -8.44 -1.85 8.96
C GLU A 262 -8.03 -0.75 9.94
N PHE A 263 -8.64 0.42 9.78
CA PHE A 263 -8.51 1.50 10.74
C PHE A 263 -9.48 1.33 11.89
N CYS A 264 -9.02 1.58 13.10
CA CYS A 264 -9.85 1.69 14.30
C CYS A 264 -9.63 3.08 14.88
N CYS A 265 -10.65 3.90 14.94
CA CYS A 265 -10.57 5.19 15.64
C CYS A 265 -10.31 5.01 17.13
N ASN A 266 -10.61 3.82 17.66
CA ASN A 266 -10.27 3.39 19.01
C ASN A 266 -10.89 4.27 20.10
N GLN A 267 -12.14 4.72 19.86
CA GLN A 267 -12.89 5.59 20.76
C GLN A 267 -13.96 4.76 21.54
N GLY A 268 -14.48 5.33 22.60
CA GLY A 268 -15.50 4.70 23.44
C GLY A 268 -14.94 3.96 24.67
N SER A 269 -15.78 3.11 25.27
CA SER A 269 -15.44 2.26 26.42
C SER A 269 -14.36 1.22 26.08
N PRO A 270 -13.65 0.67 27.06
CA PRO A 270 -12.69 -0.41 26.82
C PRO A 270 -13.31 -1.60 26.09
N GLU A 271 -14.56 -1.92 26.40
CA GLU A 271 -15.31 -3.02 25.78
C GLU A 271 -15.60 -2.73 24.31
N GLU A 272 -16.10 -1.54 23.98
CA GLU A 272 -16.36 -1.10 22.60
C GLU A 272 -15.08 -1.07 21.77
N ARG A 273 -13.99 -0.56 22.33
CA ARG A 273 -12.66 -0.53 21.67
C ARG A 273 -12.16 -1.94 21.38
N LEU A 274 -12.30 -2.86 22.35
CA LEU A 274 -11.93 -4.26 22.16
C LEU A 274 -12.76 -4.91 21.05
N GLN A 275 -14.08 -4.70 21.02
CA GLN A 275 -14.95 -5.27 19.99
C GLN A 275 -14.61 -4.73 18.58
N ALA A 276 -14.37 -3.43 18.45
CA ALA A 276 -13.94 -2.82 17.20
C ALA A 276 -12.59 -3.40 16.73
N PHE A 277 -11.63 -3.54 17.63
CA PHE A 277 -10.34 -4.15 17.36
C PHE A 277 -10.46 -5.62 16.94
N LEU A 278 -11.23 -6.42 17.66
CA LEU A 278 -11.46 -7.83 17.33
C LEU A 278 -12.10 -7.99 15.95
N ARG A 279 -13.05 -7.11 15.60
CA ARG A 279 -13.65 -7.07 14.27
C ARG A 279 -12.58 -6.80 13.20
N ALA A 280 -11.73 -5.81 13.41
CA ALA A 280 -10.64 -5.47 12.48
C ALA A 280 -9.68 -6.64 12.29
N VAL A 281 -9.21 -7.27 13.37
CA VAL A 281 -8.34 -8.46 13.30
C VAL A 281 -8.97 -9.58 12.49
N LYS A 282 -10.25 -9.89 12.74
CA LYS A 282 -11.00 -10.96 12.05
C LYS A 282 -11.14 -10.67 10.55
N LEU A 283 -11.43 -9.43 10.16
CA LEU A 283 -11.52 -9.01 8.76
C LEU A 283 -10.16 -9.13 8.04
N VAL A 284 -9.08 -8.70 8.69
CA VAL A 284 -7.74 -8.86 8.12
C VAL A 284 -7.37 -10.35 8.01
N TYR A 285 -7.71 -11.19 8.99
CA TYR A 285 -7.50 -12.64 8.90
C TYR A 285 -8.31 -13.28 7.77
N ALA A 286 -9.58 -12.90 7.58
CA ALA A 286 -10.41 -13.39 6.49
C ALA A 286 -9.83 -13.05 5.13
N SER A 287 -9.18 -11.88 4.98
CA SER A 287 -8.57 -11.44 3.72
C SER A 287 -7.46 -12.37 3.20
N ALA A 288 -6.89 -13.22 4.07
CA ALA A 288 -5.96 -14.27 3.64
C ALA A 288 -6.59 -15.28 2.66
N LEU A 289 -7.92 -15.34 2.63
CA LEU A 289 -8.72 -16.24 1.80
C LEU A 289 -9.53 -15.50 0.72
N ASN A 290 -9.25 -14.23 0.47
CA ASN A 290 -9.94 -13.48 -0.59
C ASN A 290 -9.50 -13.97 -1.98
N LEU A 291 -10.28 -13.61 -3.01
CA LEU A 291 -10.09 -14.05 -4.38
C LEU A 291 -8.71 -13.69 -4.93
N ASP A 292 -8.25 -12.45 -4.69
CA ASP A 292 -6.98 -11.95 -5.20
C ASP A 292 -5.79 -12.65 -4.56
N ALA A 293 -5.82 -12.84 -3.23
CA ALA A 293 -4.77 -13.54 -2.50
C ALA A 293 -4.67 -15.03 -2.90
N LEU A 294 -5.82 -15.71 -3.06
CA LEU A 294 -5.86 -17.11 -3.48
C LEU A 294 -5.38 -17.27 -4.94
N SER A 295 -5.81 -16.38 -5.84
CA SER A 295 -5.38 -16.36 -7.24
C SER A 295 -3.89 -16.11 -7.39
N TYR A 296 -3.37 -15.11 -6.70
CA TYR A 296 -1.95 -14.79 -6.70
C TYR A 296 -1.09 -15.98 -6.23
N ARG A 297 -1.47 -16.60 -5.09
CA ARG A 297 -0.75 -17.77 -4.57
C ARG A 297 -0.73 -18.94 -5.54
N ARG A 298 -1.85 -19.20 -6.22
CA ARG A 298 -1.93 -20.29 -7.24
C ARG A 298 -0.99 -20.00 -8.40
N LYS A 299 -1.04 -18.81 -8.95
CA LYS A 299 -0.19 -18.40 -10.07
C LYS A 299 1.30 -18.49 -9.75
N ARG A 300 1.69 -18.14 -8.52
CA ARG A 300 3.09 -18.23 -8.05
C ARG A 300 3.51 -19.63 -7.56
N GLY A 301 2.66 -20.64 -7.68
CA GLY A 301 2.96 -21.99 -7.18
C GLY A 301 3.10 -22.06 -5.66
N LEU A 302 2.46 -21.13 -4.94
CA LEU A 302 2.52 -21.03 -3.49
C LEU A 302 1.32 -21.68 -2.78
N SER A 303 0.45 -22.40 -3.54
CA SER A 303 -0.76 -23.03 -2.99
C SER A 303 -0.48 -24.05 -1.89
N ASP A 304 0.65 -24.75 -1.97
CA ASP A 304 1.08 -25.73 -0.97
C ASP A 304 1.86 -25.11 0.20
N ARG A 305 2.24 -23.83 0.11
CA ARG A 305 2.87 -23.11 1.23
C ARG A 305 1.81 -22.64 2.21
N ASP A 306 2.04 -22.91 3.48
CA ASP A 306 1.17 -22.41 4.54
C ASP A 306 1.25 -20.89 4.63
N GLU A 307 0.10 -20.24 4.46
CA GLU A 307 -0.06 -18.82 4.77
C GLU A 307 0.06 -18.61 6.27
N GLN A 308 1.09 -17.89 6.66
CA GLN A 308 1.35 -17.52 8.05
C GLN A 308 1.02 -16.04 8.24
N MET A 309 -0.26 -15.75 8.49
CA MET A 309 -0.72 -14.38 8.68
C MET A 309 -0.36 -13.89 10.08
N ALA A 310 0.63 -13.02 10.17
CA ALA A 310 0.85 -12.15 11.31
C ALA A 310 0.17 -10.81 11.09
N LEU A 311 0.03 -9.99 12.12
CA LEU A 311 -0.54 -8.65 12.00
C LEU A 311 0.41 -7.61 12.60
N LEU A 312 0.43 -6.45 11.96
CA LEU A 312 1.09 -5.24 12.43
C LEU A 312 0.02 -4.28 12.92
N VAL A 313 0.00 -4.00 14.23
CA VAL A 313 -0.89 -3.02 14.85
C VAL A 313 -0.10 -1.78 15.13
N GLN A 314 -0.45 -0.65 14.50
CA GLN A 314 0.31 0.60 14.60
C GLN A 314 -0.59 1.73 15.09
N ARG A 315 -0.03 2.62 15.93
CA ARG A 315 -0.63 3.93 16.16
C ARG A 315 -0.71 4.66 14.82
N VAL A 316 -1.87 5.15 14.45
CA VAL A 316 -2.03 5.95 13.23
C VAL A 316 -1.19 7.21 13.37
N SER A 317 -0.32 7.45 12.39
CA SER A 317 0.40 8.70 12.29
C SER A 317 -0.57 9.81 11.93
N GLY A 318 -0.59 10.90 12.68
CA GLY A 318 -1.54 11.99 12.47
C GLY A 318 -1.56 12.98 13.61
N MET A 319 -2.43 13.95 13.47
CA MET A 319 -2.77 14.93 14.50
C MET A 319 -4.28 15.12 14.52
N GLN A 320 -4.79 15.48 15.69
CA GLN A 320 -6.19 15.85 15.81
C GLN A 320 -6.39 17.30 15.32
N TYR A 321 -7.35 17.46 14.43
CA TYR A 321 -7.87 18.75 14.00
C TYR A 321 -9.39 18.73 14.14
N GLN A 322 -9.92 19.55 15.02
CA GLN A 322 -11.32 19.49 15.45
C GLN A 322 -11.70 18.07 15.94
N ARG A 323 -12.70 17.42 15.35
CA ARG A 323 -13.08 16.03 15.65
C ARG A 323 -12.38 15.00 14.76
N TYR A 324 -11.57 15.43 13.82
CA TYR A 324 -10.90 14.57 12.84
C TYR A 324 -9.46 14.27 13.25
N PHE A 325 -8.98 13.08 12.89
CA PHE A 325 -7.60 12.69 13.10
C PHE A 325 -7.00 12.18 11.78
N PHE A 326 -5.90 12.79 11.37
CA PHE A 326 -5.19 12.45 10.13
C PHE A 326 -3.80 13.10 10.07
N PRO A 327 -2.85 12.57 9.27
CA PRO A 327 -1.59 13.25 8.99
C PRO A 327 -1.80 14.38 7.97
N PRO A 328 -1.07 15.49 8.06
CA PRO A 328 -1.14 16.55 7.05
C PRO A 328 -0.62 16.08 5.69
N LEU A 329 0.29 15.12 5.66
CA LEU A 329 0.92 14.59 4.46
C LEU A 329 1.09 13.08 4.60
N ALA A 330 0.67 12.36 3.57
CA ALA A 330 0.95 10.95 3.40
C ALA A 330 1.34 10.66 1.95
N GLY A 331 2.09 9.59 1.73
CA GLY A 331 2.50 9.28 0.38
C GLY A 331 3.17 7.93 0.21
N VAL A 332 3.36 7.59 -1.05
CA VAL A 332 4.18 6.46 -1.50
C VAL A 332 5.36 7.02 -2.26
N ALA A 333 6.56 6.51 -1.99
CA ALA A 333 7.76 6.94 -2.66
C ALA A 333 8.52 5.74 -3.22
N PHE A 334 8.94 5.87 -4.48
CA PHE A 334 9.63 4.85 -5.27
C PHE A 334 11.06 5.30 -5.55
N SER A 335 12.04 4.44 -5.33
CA SER A 335 13.45 4.76 -5.66
C SER A 335 13.74 4.73 -7.17
N HIS A 336 12.81 4.19 -7.96
CA HIS A 336 12.83 4.25 -9.42
C HIS A 336 11.50 4.81 -9.93
N ASN A 337 11.57 5.84 -10.78
CA ASN A 337 10.36 6.45 -11.35
C ASN A 337 9.89 5.66 -12.57
N LEU A 338 8.82 4.90 -12.41
CA LEU A 338 8.20 4.13 -13.48
C LEU A 338 7.37 4.99 -14.45
N TYR A 339 7.20 6.28 -14.17
CA TYR A 339 6.40 7.19 -14.98
C TYR A 339 7.12 8.53 -15.20
N ALA A 340 8.11 8.52 -16.07
CA ALA A 340 8.79 9.75 -16.50
C ALA A 340 8.00 10.41 -17.65
N TRP A 341 7.18 11.43 -17.31
CA TRP A 341 6.31 12.12 -18.28
C TRP A 341 7.04 13.11 -19.20
N THR A 342 8.32 13.33 -19.00
CA THR A 342 9.18 14.11 -19.88
C THR A 342 10.62 13.56 -19.87
N ASN A 343 11.36 13.74 -20.95
CA ASN A 343 12.75 13.32 -21.07
C ASN A 343 13.72 14.09 -20.14
N ARG A 344 13.24 15.14 -19.46
CA ARG A 344 14.03 15.88 -18.46
C ARG A 344 14.10 15.14 -17.12
N ILE A 345 13.15 14.25 -16.86
CA ILE A 345 13.09 13.47 -15.62
C ILE A 345 14.08 12.33 -15.71
N ASP A 346 14.94 12.22 -14.69
CA ASP A 346 15.80 11.06 -14.48
C ASP A 346 15.04 9.99 -13.71
N PRO A 347 14.67 8.85 -14.34
CA PRO A 347 13.92 7.79 -13.67
C PRO A 347 14.66 7.16 -12.50
N SER A 348 16.00 7.13 -12.53
CA SER A 348 16.82 6.52 -11.49
C SER A 348 16.78 7.27 -10.14
N ARG A 349 16.31 8.52 -10.16
CA ARG A 349 16.18 9.35 -8.94
C ARG A 349 14.90 9.11 -8.17
N GLY A 350 13.92 8.43 -8.76
CA GLY A 350 12.67 8.07 -8.11
C GLY A 350 11.56 9.10 -8.23
N MET A 351 10.43 8.78 -7.59
CA MET A 351 9.24 9.62 -7.57
C MET A 351 8.47 9.50 -6.26
N ILE A 352 7.62 10.50 -5.98
CA ILE A 352 6.71 10.53 -4.83
C ILE A 352 5.29 10.72 -5.33
N ARG A 353 4.35 10.01 -4.74
CA ARG A 353 2.90 10.26 -4.82
C ARG A 353 2.48 10.82 -3.48
N LEU A 354 2.01 12.06 -3.44
CA LEU A 354 1.72 12.79 -2.22
C LEU A 354 0.25 13.16 -2.14
N VAL A 355 -0.34 12.99 -0.95
CA VAL A 355 -1.72 13.36 -0.62
C VAL A 355 -1.80 14.10 0.71
N PHE A 356 -2.86 14.86 0.87
CA PHE A 356 -3.31 15.43 2.13
C PHE A 356 -4.28 14.45 2.80
N GLY A 357 -4.14 14.17 4.09
CA GLY A 357 -4.92 13.18 4.82
C GLY A 357 -4.27 11.81 4.92
N LEU A 358 -5.06 10.78 5.17
CA LEU A 358 -4.59 9.39 5.24
C LEU A 358 -4.01 8.93 3.90
N GLY A 359 -3.03 8.05 3.94
CA GLY A 359 -2.29 7.57 2.77
C GLY A 359 -3.08 6.69 1.79
N THR A 360 -4.31 6.33 2.13
CA THR A 360 -5.22 5.50 1.31
C THR A 360 -5.31 5.97 -0.13
N ARG A 361 -5.47 7.27 -0.36
CA ARG A 361 -5.57 7.85 -1.71
C ARG A 361 -4.23 7.98 -2.46
N ALA A 362 -3.10 7.82 -1.77
CA ALA A 362 -1.80 7.70 -2.42
C ALA A 362 -1.58 6.27 -2.95
N VAL A 363 -2.14 5.29 -2.25
CA VAL A 363 -2.07 3.86 -2.53
C VAL A 363 -3.17 3.47 -3.53
N ASP A 364 -4.44 3.66 -3.14
CA ASP A 364 -5.60 3.35 -3.96
C ASP A 364 -6.02 4.60 -4.74
N ARG A 365 -6.07 4.50 -6.07
CA ARG A 365 -6.66 5.57 -6.87
C ARG A 365 -8.17 5.41 -6.90
N THR A 366 -8.85 6.27 -6.15
CA THR A 366 -10.29 6.45 -6.30
C THR A 366 -10.58 7.30 -7.53
N GLY A 367 -11.60 6.96 -8.29
CA GLY A 367 -11.94 7.67 -9.51
C GLY A 367 -12.25 9.15 -9.27
N GLY A 368 -11.64 10.03 -10.09
CA GLY A 368 -11.86 11.47 -10.00
C GLY A 368 -11.00 12.21 -8.99
N ASP A 369 -10.12 11.52 -8.26
CA ASP A 369 -9.20 12.10 -7.28
C ASP A 369 -7.74 11.69 -7.54
N TYR A 370 -6.77 12.60 -7.36
CA TYR A 370 -5.44 12.46 -7.90
C TYR A 370 -4.36 12.87 -6.91
N PRO A 371 -3.44 11.98 -6.54
CA PRO A 371 -2.27 12.35 -5.75
C PRO A 371 -1.34 13.29 -6.56
N ARG A 372 -0.65 14.18 -5.88
CA ARG A 372 0.41 14.97 -6.49
C ARG A 372 1.60 14.07 -6.84
N LEU A 373 1.92 13.96 -8.14
CA LEU A 373 3.10 13.27 -8.64
C LEU A 373 4.31 14.21 -8.59
N ILE A 374 5.40 13.76 -7.98
CA ILE A 374 6.65 14.53 -7.82
C ILE A 374 7.81 13.67 -8.31
N ALA A 375 8.45 14.07 -9.41
CA ALA A 375 9.72 13.46 -9.84
C ALA A 375 10.84 14.02 -8.98
N ILE A 376 11.58 13.19 -8.27
CA ILE A 376 12.63 13.65 -7.33
C ILE A 376 13.74 14.43 -8.03
N SER A 377 14.06 14.08 -9.29
CA SER A 377 15.05 14.80 -10.10
C SER A 377 14.60 16.22 -10.48
N HIS A 378 13.30 16.44 -10.64
CA HIS A 378 12.72 17.72 -11.04
C HIS A 378 11.36 17.94 -10.32
N PRO A 379 11.38 18.28 -9.02
CA PRO A 379 10.18 18.27 -8.19
C PRO A 379 9.06 19.23 -8.62
N GLU A 380 9.40 20.33 -9.24
CA GLU A 380 8.44 21.34 -9.69
C GLU A 380 7.73 20.97 -10.99
N LEU A 381 8.28 20.02 -11.77
CA LEU A 381 7.61 19.57 -12.98
C LEU A 381 6.32 18.82 -12.63
N ARG A 382 5.28 19.11 -13.39
CA ARG A 382 3.99 18.43 -13.32
C ARG A 382 3.67 17.78 -14.66
N PRO A 383 2.94 16.65 -14.67
CA PRO A 383 2.36 16.13 -15.91
C PRO A 383 1.25 17.04 -16.45
N GLU A 384 0.55 17.79 -15.57
CA GLU A 384 -0.56 18.68 -15.91
C GLU A 384 -0.11 20.12 -16.08
N THR A 385 -0.79 20.86 -16.98
CA THR A 385 -0.57 22.29 -17.20
C THR A 385 -1.88 23.06 -17.30
N GLY A 386 -1.90 24.35 -16.93
CA GLY A 386 -3.06 25.24 -17.03
C GLY A 386 -4.26 24.72 -16.21
N ALA A 387 -5.46 24.78 -16.78
CA ALA A 387 -6.70 24.34 -16.14
C ALA A 387 -6.72 22.85 -15.74
N LYS A 388 -5.88 22.03 -16.37
CA LYS A 388 -5.73 20.61 -16.01
C LYS A 388 -5.17 20.40 -14.61
N VAL A 389 -4.42 21.36 -14.04
CA VAL A 389 -3.91 21.29 -12.68
C VAL A 389 -5.06 21.18 -11.67
N VAL A 390 -6.13 21.96 -11.84
CA VAL A 390 -7.30 21.93 -10.96
C VAL A 390 -8.05 20.60 -11.09
N LYS A 391 -8.24 20.17 -12.35
CA LYS A 391 -8.94 18.92 -12.65
C LYS A 391 -8.25 17.69 -12.04
N TYR A 392 -6.92 17.65 -12.09
CA TYR A 392 -6.09 16.53 -11.65
C TYR A 392 -5.38 16.80 -10.31
N SER A 393 -6.01 17.57 -9.43
CA SER A 393 -5.61 17.73 -8.05
C SER A 393 -6.54 16.96 -7.11
N GLN A 394 -6.03 16.60 -5.94
CA GLN A 394 -6.80 15.94 -4.89
C GLN A 394 -7.96 16.85 -4.44
N ARG A 395 -9.16 16.28 -4.35
CA ARG A 395 -10.37 16.96 -3.90
C ARG A 395 -10.95 16.39 -2.63
N GLU A 396 -10.77 15.10 -2.42
CA GLU A 396 -11.31 14.37 -1.29
C GLU A 396 -10.20 13.93 -0.35
N VAL A 397 -10.52 13.83 0.93
CA VAL A 397 -9.59 13.46 1.98
C VAL A 397 -10.21 12.35 2.81
N ASP A 398 -9.48 11.26 2.97
CA ASP A 398 -9.84 10.21 3.92
C ASP A 398 -9.23 10.55 5.28
N LEU A 399 -10.06 10.47 6.32
CA LEU A 399 -9.69 10.82 7.68
C LEU A 399 -10.54 10.04 8.69
N LEU A 400 -10.11 10.03 9.94
CA LEU A 400 -10.83 9.38 11.03
C LEU A 400 -11.68 10.41 11.77
N ASP A 401 -13.00 10.21 11.81
CA ASP A 401 -13.94 11.01 12.62
C ASP A 401 -14.02 10.38 14.01
N LEU A 402 -13.40 11.05 14.99
CA LEU A 402 -13.30 10.52 16.35
C LEU A 402 -14.67 10.52 17.09
N ASP A 403 -15.60 11.41 16.72
CA ASP A 403 -16.94 11.45 17.30
C ASP A 403 -17.83 10.35 16.74
N ARG A 404 -17.71 10.05 15.43
CA ARG A 404 -18.44 8.96 14.79
C ARG A 404 -17.79 7.60 14.97
N ASN A 405 -16.53 7.59 15.42
CA ASN A 405 -15.70 6.40 15.56
C ASN A 405 -15.56 5.61 14.23
N ASP A 406 -15.37 6.33 13.11
CA ASP A 406 -15.37 5.76 11.77
C ASP A 406 -14.39 6.45 10.83
N LEU A 407 -13.99 5.73 9.77
CA LEU A 407 -13.26 6.28 8.63
C LEU A 407 -14.26 7.00 7.71
N VAL A 408 -14.00 8.25 7.41
CA VAL A 408 -14.87 9.07 6.54
C VAL A 408 -14.06 9.74 5.42
N THR A 409 -14.74 9.98 4.32
CA THR A 409 -14.23 10.75 3.19
C THR A 409 -14.95 12.08 3.14
N LEU A 410 -14.21 13.20 3.11
CA LEU A 410 -14.74 14.55 3.02
C LEU A 410 -14.08 15.32 1.88
N HIS A 411 -14.72 16.39 1.41
CA HIS A 411 -14.05 17.32 0.51
C HIS A 411 -12.93 18.08 1.24
N ALA A 412 -11.77 18.20 0.59
CA ALA A 412 -10.64 18.96 1.14
C ALA A 412 -11.01 20.41 1.47
N ALA A 413 -11.89 21.02 0.64
CA ALA A 413 -12.41 22.35 0.87
C ALA A 413 -13.12 22.49 2.23
N ASP A 414 -13.87 21.46 2.67
CA ASP A 414 -14.58 21.49 3.97
C ASP A 414 -13.60 21.52 5.15
N ILE A 415 -12.49 20.78 5.05
CA ILE A 415 -11.44 20.76 6.06
C ILE A 415 -10.65 22.08 6.11
N LEU A 416 -10.41 22.64 4.92
CA LEU A 416 -9.59 23.84 4.75
C LEU A 416 -10.38 25.16 4.88
N ALA A 417 -11.73 25.07 4.98
CA ALA A 417 -12.62 26.22 5.08
C ALA A 417 -12.35 27.13 6.30
N GLY A 418 -11.96 26.53 7.41
CA GLY A 418 -11.67 27.25 8.66
C GLY A 418 -10.43 28.17 8.59
N ARG A 419 -9.54 27.96 7.62
CA ARG A 419 -8.27 28.68 7.40
C ARG A 419 -7.29 28.64 8.57
N ASP A 420 -7.60 27.90 9.60
CA ASP A 420 -6.81 27.69 10.81
C ASP A 420 -6.04 26.37 10.79
N TYR A 421 -6.14 25.59 9.69
CA TYR A 421 -5.36 24.37 9.54
C TYR A 421 -3.86 24.70 9.49
N PRO A 422 -3.02 24.05 10.32
CA PRO A 422 -1.60 24.39 10.41
C PRO A 422 -0.88 24.27 9.06
N ASN A 423 -0.10 25.29 8.69
CA ASN A 423 0.70 25.35 7.47
C ASN A 423 -0.11 25.21 6.16
N GLN A 424 -1.41 25.50 6.15
CA GLN A 424 -2.29 25.37 4.99
C GLN A 424 -1.71 26.01 3.71
N HIS A 425 -1.03 27.15 3.81
CA HIS A 425 -0.38 27.86 2.70
C HIS A 425 0.69 27.03 1.98
N LEU A 426 1.23 25.97 2.61
CA LEU A 426 2.17 25.05 1.97
C LEU A 426 1.48 24.03 1.08
N TYR A 427 0.22 23.73 1.34
CA TYR A 427 -0.51 22.63 0.69
C TYR A 427 -1.36 23.10 -0.50
N VAL A 428 -1.87 24.35 -0.44
CA VAL A 428 -2.83 24.86 -1.41
C VAL A 428 -2.25 25.95 -2.31
N SER A 429 -2.87 26.08 -3.51
CA SER A 429 -2.86 27.29 -4.32
C SER A 429 -4.29 27.82 -4.40
N LEU A 430 -4.44 29.12 -4.55
CA LEU A 430 -5.73 29.80 -4.65
C LEU A 430 -6.10 30.02 -6.10
N MET A 431 -7.36 29.73 -6.49
CA MET A 431 -7.91 30.05 -7.78
C MET A 431 -8.41 31.51 -7.75
N LYS A 432 -7.77 32.39 -8.52
CA LYS A 432 -8.19 33.80 -8.67
C LYS A 432 -8.23 34.16 -10.17
N ASP A 433 -9.35 34.66 -10.64
CA ASP A 433 -9.52 35.08 -12.03
C ASP A 433 -9.10 34.01 -13.06
N GLY A 434 -9.38 32.74 -12.77
CA GLY A 434 -9.02 31.61 -13.64
C GLY A 434 -7.53 31.20 -13.59
N CYS A 435 -6.74 31.82 -12.71
CA CYS A 435 -5.33 31.51 -12.52
C CYS A 435 -5.07 30.93 -11.13
N LEU A 436 -4.16 29.95 -11.04
CA LEU A 436 -3.66 29.44 -9.77
C LEU A 436 -2.53 30.32 -9.25
N ILE A 437 -2.67 30.81 -8.03
CA ILE A 437 -1.70 31.66 -7.34
C ILE A 437 -1.25 30.96 -6.07
N ASP A 438 0.06 30.76 -5.91
CA ASP A 438 0.62 30.21 -4.69
C ASP A 438 0.66 31.27 -3.58
N PRO A 439 0.14 31.01 -2.36
CA PRO A 439 0.12 31.98 -1.29
C PRO A 439 1.53 32.42 -0.91
N SER A 440 1.72 33.72 -0.74
CA SER A 440 3.00 34.30 -0.26
C SER A 440 3.07 34.43 1.27
N SER A 441 1.93 34.27 1.96
CA SER A 441 1.78 34.43 3.40
C SER A 441 1.10 33.19 4.01
N PRO A 442 1.38 32.86 5.28
CA PRO A 442 0.60 31.89 6.03
C PRO A 442 -0.89 32.26 6.18
N PHE A 443 -1.20 33.54 6.10
CA PHE A 443 -2.59 34.02 6.15
C PHE A 443 -3.20 33.96 4.75
N LEU A 444 -4.27 33.18 4.62
CA LEU A 444 -4.98 33.01 3.35
C LEU A 444 -6.16 33.98 3.26
N ASP A 445 -6.17 34.82 2.22
CA ASP A 445 -7.29 35.66 1.84
C ASP A 445 -7.99 35.03 0.63
N GLY A 446 -9.27 34.65 0.74
CA GLY A 446 -10.03 33.99 -0.34
C GLY A 446 -11.13 33.07 0.20
N GLU A 447 -11.99 32.54 -0.62
CA GLU A 447 -13.02 31.56 -0.23
C GLU A 447 -12.41 30.13 -0.19
N ALA A 448 -12.99 29.23 0.61
CA ALA A 448 -12.47 27.86 0.75
C ALA A 448 -12.58 27.07 -0.57
N GLU A 449 -13.62 27.35 -1.36
CA GLU A 449 -13.86 26.72 -2.66
C GLU A 449 -12.80 27.08 -3.71
N GLU A 450 -12.02 28.13 -3.48
CA GLU A 450 -10.90 28.53 -4.33
C GLU A 450 -9.60 27.77 -4.00
N CYS A 451 -9.57 27.02 -2.91
CA CYS A 451 -8.38 26.25 -2.51
C CYS A 451 -8.19 24.99 -3.34
N VAL A 452 -7.05 24.86 -3.99
CA VAL A 452 -6.64 23.67 -4.75
C VAL A 452 -5.40 23.06 -4.12
N LEU A 453 -5.42 21.77 -3.77
CA LEU A 453 -4.29 21.04 -3.21
C LEU A 453 -3.21 20.83 -4.28
N THR A 454 -2.23 21.73 -4.33
CA THR A 454 -1.15 21.70 -5.32
C THR A 454 0.19 21.27 -4.75
N PHE A 455 0.43 21.50 -3.45
CA PHE A 455 1.68 21.29 -2.74
C PHE A 455 2.88 22.08 -3.31
N ASN A 456 2.64 23.13 -4.11
CA ASN A 456 3.72 23.86 -4.76
C ASN A 456 4.66 24.52 -3.74
N ASN A 457 4.11 25.22 -2.76
CA ASN A 457 4.91 25.86 -1.70
C ASN A 457 5.62 24.83 -0.83
N LEU A 458 5.00 23.70 -0.52
CA LEU A 458 5.62 22.60 0.21
C LEU A 458 6.90 22.13 -0.50
N ILE A 459 6.81 21.92 -1.81
CA ILE A 459 7.94 21.44 -2.64
C ILE A 459 9.08 22.47 -2.66
N ARG A 460 8.75 23.76 -2.81
CA ARG A 460 9.74 24.83 -2.95
C ARG A 460 10.36 25.28 -1.62
N GLN A 461 9.56 25.35 -0.56
CA GLN A 461 9.94 26.00 0.69
C GLN A 461 10.42 25.01 1.76
N THR A 462 10.21 23.68 1.56
CA THR A 462 10.61 22.68 2.56
C THR A 462 11.67 21.71 2.04
N GLY A 463 12.31 21.00 2.95
CA GLY A 463 13.28 19.96 2.63
C GLY A 463 12.66 18.59 2.32
N LEU A 464 11.32 18.44 2.27
CA LEU A 464 10.63 17.15 2.20
C LEU A 464 11.15 16.26 1.05
N VAL A 465 11.14 16.78 -0.17
CA VAL A 465 11.55 15.99 -1.35
C VAL A 465 13.01 15.53 -1.27
N LYS A 466 13.88 16.39 -0.75
CA LYS A 466 15.31 16.05 -0.56
C LYS A 466 15.49 14.97 0.50
N ILE A 467 14.74 15.05 1.60
CA ILE A 467 14.77 14.06 2.69
C ILE A 467 14.30 12.71 2.17
N ILE A 468 13.13 12.65 1.53
CA ILE A 468 12.60 11.41 0.96
C ILE A 468 13.56 10.84 -0.10
N GLY A 469 14.08 11.67 -1.00
CA GLY A 469 15.04 11.23 -2.02
C GLY A 469 16.29 10.60 -1.40
N ARG A 470 16.83 11.19 -0.33
CA ARG A 470 17.98 10.63 0.40
C ARG A 470 17.63 9.32 1.11
N MET A 471 16.46 9.23 1.73
CA MET A 471 16.00 7.99 2.35
C MET A 471 15.91 6.86 1.32
N LEU A 472 15.31 7.11 0.17
CA LEU A 472 15.19 6.14 -0.92
C LEU A 472 16.57 5.70 -1.45
N GLU A 473 17.52 6.63 -1.62
CA GLU A 473 18.86 6.32 -2.06
C GLU A 473 19.61 5.41 -1.08
N ILE A 474 19.52 5.71 0.22
CA ILE A 474 20.11 4.89 1.29
C ILE A 474 19.51 3.49 1.26
N LEU A 475 18.19 3.38 1.27
CA LEU A 475 17.48 2.11 1.32
C LEU A 475 17.74 1.29 0.05
N ALA A 476 17.61 1.88 -1.15
CA ALA A 476 17.85 1.16 -2.40
C ALA A 476 19.30 0.63 -2.50
N ARG A 477 20.28 1.37 -1.99
CA ARG A 477 21.67 0.95 -1.91
C ARG A 477 21.84 -0.24 -0.95
N ALA A 478 21.24 -0.18 0.22
CA ALA A 478 21.32 -1.26 1.20
C ALA A 478 20.63 -2.55 0.72
N TYR A 479 19.46 -2.43 0.07
CA TYR A 479 18.76 -3.58 -0.51
C TYR A 479 19.38 -4.10 -1.82
N GLY A 480 20.29 -3.33 -2.46
CA GLY A 480 20.90 -3.67 -3.74
C GLY A 480 19.91 -3.68 -4.92
N ARG A 481 18.73 -3.12 -4.75
CA ARG A 481 17.64 -3.07 -5.76
C ARG A 481 16.71 -1.90 -5.51
N PRO A 482 15.89 -1.51 -6.50
CA PRO A 482 14.84 -0.52 -6.28
C PRO A 482 13.89 -0.93 -5.16
N ILE A 483 13.39 0.07 -4.44
CA ILE A 483 12.44 -0.11 -3.32
C ILE A 483 11.26 0.83 -3.47
N ASP A 484 10.14 0.47 -2.86
CA ASP A 484 9.05 1.38 -2.57
C ASP A 484 8.85 1.54 -1.05
N THR A 485 8.26 2.67 -0.67
CA THR A 485 8.02 3.01 0.74
C THR A 485 6.69 3.71 0.89
N GLU A 486 5.99 3.43 1.99
CA GLU A 486 4.87 4.25 2.46
C GLU A 486 5.34 5.12 3.62
N PHE A 487 4.91 6.36 3.63
CA PHE A 487 5.29 7.31 4.66
C PHE A 487 4.19 8.32 4.97
N THR A 488 4.28 8.92 6.17
CA THR A 488 3.61 10.18 6.51
C THR A 488 4.65 11.23 6.86
N ALA A 489 4.30 12.51 6.75
CA ALA A 489 5.21 13.58 7.07
C ALA A 489 4.50 14.77 7.72
N PHE A 490 5.24 15.48 8.56
CA PHE A 490 4.80 16.71 9.23
C PHE A 490 5.76 17.83 8.94
N ILE A 491 5.22 19.04 8.81
CA ILE A 491 5.98 20.27 8.73
C ILE A 491 5.78 21.03 10.04
N HIS A 492 6.80 21.05 10.86
CA HIS A 492 6.78 21.76 12.13
C HIS A 492 6.98 23.27 11.94
N PRO A 493 6.66 24.10 12.96
CA PRO A 493 7.03 25.50 12.94
C PRO A 493 8.52 25.69 12.66
N GLY A 494 8.85 26.66 11.80
CA GLY A 494 10.22 26.87 11.32
C GLY A 494 10.66 25.98 10.15
N GLY A 495 9.73 25.21 9.54
CA GLY A 495 9.98 24.44 8.32
C GLY A 495 10.72 23.11 8.52
N ARG A 496 10.94 22.68 9.77
CA ARG A 496 11.50 21.37 10.07
C ARG A 496 10.53 20.27 9.59
N VAL A 497 11.05 19.31 8.87
CA VAL A 497 10.29 18.15 8.38
C VAL A 497 10.56 16.94 9.27
N SER A 498 9.51 16.25 9.70
CA SER A 498 9.62 14.90 10.24
C SER A 498 8.87 13.91 9.35
N VAL A 499 9.37 12.68 9.30
CA VAL A 499 8.86 11.61 8.45
C VAL A 499 8.66 10.35 9.29
N ASN A 500 7.50 9.72 9.17
CA ASN A 500 7.24 8.39 9.70
C ASN A 500 7.23 7.38 8.55
N LEU A 501 8.17 6.45 8.55
CA LEU A 501 8.22 5.35 7.58
C LEU A 501 7.27 4.25 8.05
N LEU A 502 6.26 3.95 7.23
CA LEU A 502 5.19 3.00 7.55
C LEU A 502 5.42 1.62 6.91
N GLN A 503 6.10 1.59 5.76
CA GLN A 503 6.41 0.37 5.02
C GLN A 503 7.63 0.58 4.13
N CYS A 504 8.42 -0.46 3.91
CA CYS A 504 9.46 -0.51 2.89
C CYS A 504 9.58 -1.94 2.36
N ARG A 505 9.62 -2.06 1.04
CA ARG A 505 9.80 -3.34 0.38
C ARG A 505 10.69 -3.21 -0.87
N PRO A 506 11.40 -4.28 -1.24
CA PRO A 506 12.09 -4.34 -2.51
C PRO A 506 11.08 -4.40 -3.66
N MET A 507 11.32 -3.61 -4.71
CA MET A 507 10.56 -3.70 -5.96
C MET A 507 11.11 -4.83 -6.82
N THR A 508 10.22 -5.66 -7.33
CA THR A 508 10.56 -6.59 -8.41
C THR A 508 10.30 -5.87 -9.73
N LEU A 509 11.36 -5.57 -10.48
CA LEU A 509 11.25 -5.00 -11.82
C LEU A 509 11.68 -6.06 -12.83
N PRO A 510 10.75 -6.91 -13.31
CA PRO A 510 11.07 -7.91 -14.33
C PRO A 510 11.54 -7.22 -15.61
N GLY A 511 12.64 -7.67 -16.18
CA GLY A 511 13.05 -7.29 -17.53
C GLY A 511 13.90 -6.02 -17.69
N LEU A 512 14.13 -5.19 -16.65
CA LEU A 512 15.03 -4.02 -16.79
C LEU A 512 16.53 -4.40 -16.91
N ALA A 513 16.90 -5.58 -16.45
CA ALA A 513 18.31 -6.00 -16.40
C ALA A 513 18.74 -6.97 -17.52
N SER A 514 17.83 -7.61 -18.25
CA SER A 514 18.23 -8.76 -19.09
C SER A 514 17.72 -8.82 -20.54
N LEU A 515 16.78 -7.99 -20.96
CA LEU A 515 16.28 -8.05 -22.34
C LEU A 515 16.65 -6.78 -23.12
N GLN A 516 17.67 -6.89 -24.01
CA GLN A 516 17.80 -5.98 -25.13
C GLN A 516 16.71 -6.34 -26.15
N VAL A 517 15.51 -5.79 -25.97
CA VAL A 517 14.45 -5.91 -26.97
C VAL A 517 14.77 -4.88 -28.07
N SER A 518 15.03 -5.37 -29.27
CA SER A 518 15.10 -4.50 -30.44
C SER A 518 13.78 -4.59 -31.19
N LEU A 519 13.14 -3.45 -31.42
CA LEU A 519 11.93 -3.42 -32.23
C LEU A 519 12.26 -3.84 -33.68
N PRO A 520 11.45 -4.74 -34.28
CA PRO A 520 11.65 -5.09 -35.68
C PRO A 520 11.53 -3.87 -36.59
N SER A 521 12.51 -3.66 -37.48
CA SER A 521 12.64 -2.45 -38.30
C SER A 521 11.79 -2.44 -39.58
N ASN A 522 11.39 -3.63 -40.07
CA ASN A 522 10.73 -3.79 -41.37
C ASN A 522 9.40 -4.55 -41.29
N ILE A 523 8.46 -4.05 -40.48
CA ILE A 523 7.13 -4.62 -40.43
C ILE A 523 6.25 -3.95 -41.49
N PRO A 524 5.67 -4.69 -42.45
CA PRO A 524 4.70 -4.12 -43.40
C PRO A 524 3.54 -3.46 -42.65
N ARG A 525 3.14 -2.29 -43.08
CA ARG A 525 2.12 -1.48 -42.37
C ARG A 525 0.78 -2.19 -42.24
N GLU A 526 0.42 -2.97 -43.24
CA GLU A 526 -0.81 -3.78 -43.26
C GLU A 526 -0.82 -4.92 -42.21
N ARG A 527 0.34 -5.28 -41.68
CA ARG A 527 0.48 -6.28 -40.61
C ARG A 527 0.49 -5.67 -39.21
N VAL A 528 0.67 -4.35 -39.08
CA VAL A 528 0.69 -3.68 -37.81
C VAL A 528 -0.73 -3.57 -37.26
N LEU A 529 -0.97 -4.12 -36.07
CA LEU A 529 -2.25 -3.99 -35.35
C LEU A 529 -2.28 -2.73 -34.52
N PHE A 530 -1.19 -2.43 -33.80
CA PHE A 530 -1.01 -1.14 -33.13
C PHE A 530 0.45 -0.83 -32.82
N ARG A 531 0.76 0.45 -32.63
CA ARG A 531 1.99 0.96 -32.02
C ARG A 531 1.63 1.74 -30.78
N SER A 532 2.35 1.47 -29.69
CA SER A 532 2.22 2.18 -28.41
C SER A 532 3.49 2.96 -28.10
N SER A 533 3.32 4.05 -27.39
CA SER A 533 4.41 4.88 -26.84
C SER A 533 4.21 5.04 -25.32
N ARG A 534 5.29 5.49 -24.64
CA ARG A 534 5.28 5.71 -23.19
C ARG A 534 5.14 4.41 -22.38
N ILE A 535 5.69 3.33 -22.86
CA ILE A 535 5.69 2.05 -22.13
C ILE A 535 6.73 2.07 -21.01
N VAL A 536 6.47 1.30 -19.96
CA VAL A 536 7.31 1.23 -18.77
C VAL A 536 7.98 -0.13 -18.63
N ASN A 537 7.22 -1.20 -18.72
CA ASN A 537 7.74 -2.56 -18.74
C ASN A 537 7.78 -3.07 -20.19
N GLY A 538 8.67 -4.00 -20.45
CA GLY A 538 8.87 -4.49 -21.81
C GLY A 538 9.20 -5.96 -21.88
N GLY A 539 9.28 -6.44 -23.09
CA GLY A 539 9.55 -7.84 -23.39
C GLY A 539 9.08 -8.22 -24.78
N VAL A 540 9.16 -9.50 -25.09
CA VAL A 540 8.63 -10.07 -26.32
C VAL A 540 7.60 -11.14 -25.95
N VAL A 541 6.37 -10.98 -26.43
CA VAL A 541 5.33 -12.01 -26.33
C VAL A 541 5.00 -12.49 -27.74
N SER A 542 5.44 -13.69 -28.04
CA SER A 542 5.17 -14.38 -29.31
C SER A 542 4.04 -15.40 -29.12
N HIS A 543 3.37 -15.76 -30.23
CA HIS A 543 2.32 -16.75 -30.26
C HIS A 543 1.13 -16.41 -29.34
N ILE A 544 0.65 -15.14 -29.41
CA ILE A 544 -0.58 -14.73 -28.74
C ILE A 544 -1.73 -15.41 -29.47
N GLN A 545 -2.47 -16.26 -28.73
CA GLN A 545 -3.55 -17.05 -29.27
C GLN A 545 -4.89 -16.32 -29.21
N TYR A 546 -5.17 -15.68 -28.09
CA TYR A 546 -6.46 -15.02 -27.89
C TYR A 546 -6.29 -13.53 -27.69
N VAL A 547 -7.19 -12.76 -28.34
CA VAL A 547 -7.37 -11.34 -28.03
C VAL A 547 -8.76 -11.15 -27.42
N ILE A 548 -8.81 -10.61 -26.22
CA ILE A 548 -10.06 -10.21 -25.58
C ILE A 548 -10.17 -8.70 -25.73
N TYR A 549 -11.07 -8.28 -26.63
CA TYR A 549 -11.27 -6.87 -26.99
C TYR A 549 -12.59 -6.38 -26.46
N ILE A 550 -12.56 -5.29 -25.68
CA ILE A 550 -13.73 -4.55 -25.23
C ILE A 550 -13.82 -3.30 -26.08
N ASP A 551 -14.91 -3.18 -26.83
CA ASP A 551 -15.12 -2.05 -27.74
C ASP A 551 -15.28 -0.76 -26.95
N PRO A 552 -14.39 0.25 -27.11
CA PRO A 552 -14.43 1.49 -26.34
C PRO A 552 -15.71 2.28 -26.52
N GLN A 553 -16.23 2.38 -27.77
CA GLN A 553 -17.42 3.15 -28.05
C GLN A 553 -18.66 2.50 -27.43
N ARG A 554 -18.81 1.18 -27.62
CA ARG A 554 -19.93 0.44 -27.03
C ARG A 554 -19.88 0.40 -25.53
N TYR A 555 -18.67 0.39 -24.94
CA TYR A 555 -18.51 0.51 -23.49
C TYR A 555 -19.00 1.88 -23.01
N HIS A 556 -18.63 2.97 -23.70
CA HIS A 556 -19.07 4.31 -23.35
C HIS A 556 -20.60 4.40 -23.32
N ASP A 557 -21.27 3.85 -24.33
CA ASP A 557 -22.72 3.88 -24.50
C ASP A 557 -23.46 2.86 -23.64
N ALA A 558 -22.75 1.91 -23.01
CA ALA A 558 -23.36 0.84 -22.23
C ALA A 558 -24.03 1.34 -20.94
N PRO A 559 -25.18 0.78 -20.54
CA PRO A 559 -25.83 1.09 -19.27
C PRO A 559 -24.95 0.74 -18.05
N VAL A 560 -25.11 1.51 -16.97
CA VAL A 560 -24.37 1.31 -15.69
C VAL A 560 -24.40 -0.14 -15.18
N PRO A 561 -25.53 -0.86 -15.19
CA PRO A 561 -25.55 -2.26 -14.76
C PRO A 561 -24.64 -3.18 -15.60
N VAL A 562 -24.57 -2.95 -16.91
CA VAL A 562 -23.71 -3.69 -17.85
C VAL A 562 -22.24 -3.41 -17.55
N LYS A 563 -21.86 -2.12 -17.39
CA LYS A 563 -20.49 -1.74 -16.99
C LYS A 563 -20.06 -2.39 -15.67
N LYS A 564 -20.96 -2.44 -14.68
CA LYS A 564 -20.69 -3.08 -13.37
C LYS A 564 -20.50 -4.59 -13.43
N SER A 565 -21.21 -5.28 -14.31
CA SER A 565 -21.10 -6.74 -14.46
C SER A 565 -19.90 -7.19 -15.29
N LEU A 566 -19.25 -6.28 -16.01
CA LEU A 566 -18.20 -6.60 -16.97
C LEU A 566 -17.00 -7.30 -16.31
N GLY A 567 -16.57 -6.86 -15.12
CA GLY A 567 -15.47 -7.50 -14.40
C GLY A 567 -15.73 -8.99 -14.14
N ARG A 568 -16.95 -9.34 -13.70
CA ARG A 568 -17.35 -10.73 -13.51
C ARG A 568 -17.32 -11.52 -14.82
N ILE A 569 -17.77 -10.93 -15.91
CA ILE A 569 -17.77 -11.60 -17.23
C ILE A 569 -16.34 -11.82 -17.73
N ILE A 570 -15.45 -10.84 -17.57
CA ILE A 570 -14.04 -10.98 -17.91
C ILE A 570 -13.39 -12.08 -17.05
N GLY A 571 -13.72 -12.17 -15.78
CA GLY A 571 -13.26 -13.25 -14.89
C GLY A 571 -13.71 -14.63 -15.36
N LEU A 572 -14.96 -14.78 -15.82
CA LEU A 572 -15.46 -16.03 -16.42
C LEU A 572 -14.68 -16.40 -17.69
N ILE A 573 -14.44 -15.43 -18.57
CA ILE A 573 -13.62 -15.63 -19.78
C ILE A 573 -12.19 -16.04 -19.42
N ASN A 574 -11.57 -15.34 -18.48
CA ASN A 574 -10.21 -15.60 -18.01
C ASN A 574 -10.07 -16.99 -17.37
N ALA A 575 -11.11 -17.48 -16.71
CA ALA A 575 -11.15 -18.80 -16.09
C ALA A 575 -11.43 -19.95 -17.07
N HIS A 576 -11.80 -19.67 -18.33
CA HIS A 576 -12.13 -20.70 -19.29
C HIS A 576 -10.89 -21.56 -19.66
N PRO A 577 -10.96 -22.91 -19.66
CA PRO A 577 -9.79 -23.78 -19.83
C PRO A 577 -8.98 -23.54 -21.11
N ARG A 578 -9.62 -23.21 -22.22
CA ARG A 578 -8.92 -22.89 -23.48
C ARG A 578 -8.16 -21.59 -23.39
N ILE A 579 -8.73 -20.59 -22.74
CA ILE A 579 -8.10 -19.27 -22.52
C ILE A 579 -6.89 -19.42 -21.60
N GLN A 580 -7.01 -20.24 -20.55
CA GLN A 580 -5.91 -20.51 -19.61
C GLN A 580 -4.71 -21.23 -20.23
N GLN A 581 -4.92 -21.99 -21.30
CA GLN A 581 -3.85 -22.72 -22.00
C GLN A 581 -3.12 -21.86 -23.03
N GLY A 582 -3.68 -20.71 -23.43
CA GLY A 582 -3.13 -19.82 -24.45
C GLY A 582 -2.52 -18.54 -23.87
N LYS A 583 -1.70 -17.88 -24.68
CA LYS A 583 -1.28 -16.51 -24.38
C LYS A 583 -2.38 -15.54 -24.78
N VAL A 584 -2.70 -14.62 -23.87
CA VAL A 584 -3.84 -13.71 -24.00
C VAL A 584 -3.38 -12.25 -24.04
N LEU A 585 -3.88 -11.51 -25.01
CA LEU A 585 -3.84 -10.06 -25.05
C LEU A 585 -5.22 -9.54 -24.68
N MET A 586 -5.34 -8.84 -23.57
CA MET A 586 -6.56 -8.12 -23.20
C MET A 586 -6.43 -6.65 -23.57
N MET A 587 -7.48 -6.06 -24.14
CA MET A 587 -7.50 -4.66 -24.48
C MET A 587 -8.88 -4.06 -24.38
N GLY A 588 -8.95 -2.81 -23.92
CA GLY A 588 -10.24 -2.13 -23.78
C GLY A 588 -10.10 -0.69 -23.27
N PRO A 589 -11.24 -0.01 -23.07
CA PRO A 589 -11.27 1.42 -22.81
C PRO A 589 -10.73 1.80 -21.43
N GLY A 590 -10.06 2.91 -21.40
CA GLY A 590 -9.69 3.63 -20.20
C GLY A 590 -8.83 2.83 -19.23
N ARG A 591 -8.98 3.14 -17.95
CA ARG A 591 -8.19 2.58 -16.85
C ARG A 591 -8.84 1.33 -16.28
N TRP A 592 -8.18 0.21 -16.41
CA TRP A 592 -8.62 -1.06 -15.82
C TRP A 592 -8.32 -1.10 -14.31
N GLY A 593 -9.10 -1.90 -13.58
CA GLY A 593 -8.96 -1.98 -12.11
C GLY A 593 -9.42 -0.72 -11.36
N SER A 594 -10.05 0.24 -12.04
CA SER A 594 -10.67 1.40 -11.40
C SER A 594 -12.03 1.03 -10.80
N SER A 595 -12.31 1.47 -9.57
CA SER A 595 -13.65 1.38 -8.98
C SER A 595 -14.67 2.29 -9.68
N ASN A 596 -14.19 3.31 -10.42
CA ASN A 596 -15.03 4.18 -11.23
C ASN A 596 -15.19 3.64 -12.65
N ILE A 597 -16.37 3.08 -12.93
CA ILE A 597 -16.73 2.48 -14.22
C ILE A 597 -16.78 3.48 -15.38
N GLU A 598 -16.80 4.78 -15.14
CA GLU A 598 -16.73 5.80 -16.20
C GLU A 598 -15.29 6.05 -16.67
N GLN A 599 -14.29 5.62 -15.88
CA GLN A 599 -12.88 5.76 -16.25
C GLN A 599 -12.33 4.54 -16.99
N GLY A 600 -12.99 3.39 -16.90
CA GLY A 600 -12.56 2.16 -17.54
C GLY A 600 -13.18 0.92 -16.91
N VAL A 601 -12.65 -0.23 -17.27
CA VAL A 601 -13.22 -1.52 -16.90
C VAL A 601 -12.88 -1.88 -15.45
N ASN A 602 -13.91 -2.04 -14.61
CA ASN A 602 -13.72 -2.44 -13.22
C ASN A 602 -13.43 -3.95 -13.11
N VAL A 603 -12.16 -4.31 -13.07
CA VAL A 603 -11.68 -5.68 -12.84
C VAL A 603 -10.81 -5.74 -11.60
N HIS A 604 -10.77 -6.89 -10.95
CA HIS A 604 -9.75 -7.24 -9.97
C HIS A 604 -8.61 -8.00 -10.65
N TYR A 605 -7.49 -8.10 -9.98
CA TYR A 605 -6.35 -8.88 -10.48
C TYR A 605 -6.76 -10.34 -10.81
N ALA A 606 -7.59 -10.95 -9.99
CA ALA A 606 -8.09 -12.32 -10.21
C ALA A 606 -8.86 -12.48 -11.52
N ASP A 607 -9.51 -11.44 -12.01
CA ASP A 607 -10.30 -11.44 -13.23
C ASP A 607 -9.43 -11.46 -14.50
N ILE A 608 -8.13 -11.10 -14.38
CA ILE A 608 -7.21 -10.94 -15.52
C ILE A 608 -5.85 -11.63 -15.35
N ASN A 609 -5.67 -12.41 -14.30
CA ASN A 609 -4.39 -13.00 -13.90
C ASN A 609 -3.73 -13.92 -14.96
N ASN A 610 -4.47 -14.40 -15.97
CA ASN A 610 -3.95 -15.20 -17.08
C ASN A 610 -3.54 -14.36 -18.30
N THR A 611 -3.65 -13.03 -18.21
CA THR A 611 -3.28 -12.11 -19.28
C THR A 611 -1.76 -12.04 -19.44
N SER A 612 -1.27 -12.08 -20.67
CA SER A 612 0.14 -11.85 -20.98
C SER A 612 0.43 -10.37 -21.28
N ILE A 613 -0.55 -9.69 -21.86
CA ILE A 613 -0.46 -8.28 -22.23
C ILE A 613 -1.80 -7.60 -21.93
N LEU A 614 -1.77 -6.47 -21.21
CA LEU A 614 -2.91 -5.60 -21.01
C LEU A 614 -2.71 -4.29 -21.76
N VAL A 615 -3.67 -3.95 -22.63
CA VAL A 615 -3.67 -2.70 -23.40
C VAL A 615 -4.82 -1.81 -22.96
N GLU A 616 -4.52 -0.65 -22.39
CA GLU A 616 -5.51 0.38 -22.06
C GLU A 616 -5.64 1.38 -23.20
N ILE A 617 -6.83 1.44 -23.80
CA ILE A 617 -7.14 2.35 -24.91
C ILE A 617 -7.65 3.67 -24.33
N ALA A 618 -6.81 4.69 -24.35
CA ALA A 618 -7.11 6.03 -23.88
C ALA A 618 -7.47 6.92 -25.07
N ARG A 619 -8.75 6.94 -25.47
CA ARG A 619 -9.27 7.79 -26.55
C ARG A 619 -9.73 9.13 -25.98
N GLU A 620 -9.30 10.22 -26.58
CA GLU A 620 -9.78 11.55 -26.19
C GLU A 620 -11.20 11.75 -26.71
N GLU A 621 -12.16 11.93 -25.79
CA GLU A 621 -13.56 12.23 -26.11
C GLU A 621 -13.96 13.55 -25.46
N SER A 622 -14.54 14.44 -26.25
CA SER A 622 -14.99 15.78 -25.79
C SER A 622 -13.94 16.58 -25.02
N GLY A 623 -12.65 16.45 -25.41
CA GLY A 623 -11.52 17.11 -24.73
C GLY A 623 -11.08 16.39 -23.42
N HIS A 624 -11.60 15.18 -23.15
CA HIS A 624 -11.22 14.35 -22.02
C HIS A 624 -10.40 13.15 -22.51
N LEU A 625 -9.14 13.08 -22.06
CA LEU A 625 -8.29 11.92 -22.25
C LEU A 625 -8.47 11.01 -21.02
N PRO A 626 -8.94 9.76 -21.17
CA PRO A 626 -9.03 8.83 -20.06
C PRO A 626 -7.67 8.59 -19.41
N GLU A 627 -7.68 8.39 -18.09
CA GLU A 627 -6.47 8.00 -17.38
C GLU A 627 -6.11 6.55 -17.70
N VAL A 628 -4.82 6.28 -17.52
CA VAL A 628 -4.24 4.95 -17.60
C VAL A 628 -3.71 4.51 -16.23
N SER A 629 -3.56 3.20 -16.01
CA SER A 629 -3.29 2.61 -14.68
C SER A 629 -1.87 2.86 -14.15
N TYR A 630 -1.03 3.64 -14.81
CA TYR A 630 0.33 3.90 -14.35
C TYR A 630 0.42 4.35 -12.88
N GLY A 631 1.30 3.69 -12.12
CA GLY A 631 1.57 4.01 -10.73
C GLY A 631 0.43 3.66 -9.75
N SER A 632 -0.57 2.87 -10.15
CA SER A 632 -1.54 2.25 -9.23
C SER A 632 -1.01 0.94 -8.66
N HIS A 633 -1.61 0.40 -7.59
CA HIS A 633 -1.32 -0.97 -7.14
C HIS A 633 -1.65 -2.00 -8.21
N PHE A 634 -2.76 -1.81 -8.90
CA PHE A 634 -3.11 -2.65 -10.04
C PHE A 634 -2.00 -2.72 -11.10
N PHE A 635 -1.38 -1.58 -11.42
CA PHE A 635 -0.22 -1.55 -12.32
C PHE A 635 0.99 -2.29 -11.74
N LEU A 636 1.26 -2.14 -10.44
CA LEU A 636 2.34 -2.88 -9.78
C LEU A 636 2.10 -4.39 -9.83
N ASP A 637 0.87 -4.84 -9.61
CA ASP A 637 0.48 -6.24 -9.75
C ASP A 637 0.77 -6.79 -11.16
N LEU A 638 0.45 -6.00 -12.20
CA LEU A 638 0.75 -6.38 -13.58
C LEU A 638 2.25 -6.55 -13.82
N VAL A 639 3.05 -5.59 -13.32
CA VAL A 639 4.51 -5.61 -13.47
C VAL A 639 5.12 -6.79 -12.72
N GLU A 640 4.68 -7.06 -11.49
CA GLU A 640 5.17 -8.18 -10.67
C GLU A 640 4.87 -9.55 -11.30
N ASP A 641 3.75 -9.64 -12.02
CA ASP A 641 3.34 -10.87 -12.73
C ASP A 641 3.84 -10.97 -14.16
N GLU A 642 4.79 -10.11 -14.53
CA GLU A 642 5.37 -10.05 -15.88
C GLU A 642 4.32 -9.81 -16.98
N ILE A 643 3.15 -9.26 -16.62
CA ILE A 643 2.15 -8.82 -17.61
C ILE A 643 2.66 -7.55 -18.26
N ILE A 644 2.85 -7.56 -19.56
CA ILE A 644 3.24 -6.35 -20.29
C ILE A 644 2.05 -5.40 -20.34
N TYR A 645 2.23 -4.20 -19.80
CA TYR A 645 1.23 -3.17 -19.80
C TYR A 645 1.52 -2.11 -20.86
N LEU A 646 0.55 -1.84 -21.72
CA LEU A 646 0.69 -0.91 -22.84
C LEU A 646 -0.47 0.11 -22.86
N PRO A 647 -0.19 1.41 -22.72
CA PRO A 647 -1.18 2.45 -22.98
C PRO A 647 -1.26 2.72 -24.48
N LEU A 648 -2.43 2.76 -25.05
CA LEU A 648 -2.65 3.09 -26.45
C LEU A 648 -3.45 4.39 -26.54
N PHE A 649 -2.87 5.40 -27.19
CA PHE A 649 -3.47 6.71 -27.39
C PHE A 649 -3.83 6.91 -28.88
N PRO A 650 -5.01 6.48 -29.34
CA PRO A 650 -5.35 6.52 -30.77
C PRO A 650 -5.35 7.94 -31.39
N ASN A 651 -5.52 8.98 -30.56
CA ASN A 651 -5.50 10.39 -30.98
C ASN A 651 -4.08 10.99 -31.07
N ASP A 652 -3.01 10.27 -30.62
CA ASP A 652 -1.63 10.74 -30.82
C ASP A 652 -1.26 10.56 -32.31
N PRO A 653 -0.77 11.60 -33.01
CA PRO A 653 -0.38 11.50 -34.42
C PRO A 653 0.69 10.43 -34.71
N ARG A 654 1.43 9.99 -33.69
CA ARG A 654 2.44 8.93 -33.78
C ARG A 654 1.89 7.53 -33.49
N ALA A 655 0.63 7.42 -33.05
CA ALA A 655 0.00 6.14 -32.79
C ALA A 655 -0.49 5.50 -34.11
N GLU A 656 -0.34 4.21 -34.23
CA GLU A 656 -0.98 3.40 -35.24
C GLU A 656 -1.95 2.44 -34.52
N PHE A 657 -3.21 2.43 -34.96
CA PHE A 657 -4.22 1.51 -34.42
C PHE A 657 -5.14 1.01 -35.52
N ASN A 658 -5.03 -0.27 -35.84
CA ASN A 658 -5.88 -0.94 -36.81
C ASN A 658 -7.18 -1.43 -36.13
N GLU A 659 -8.05 -0.50 -35.80
CA GLU A 659 -9.33 -0.78 -35.13
C GLU A 659 -10.22 -1.70 -35.96
N ALA A 660 -10.16 -1.58 -37.29
CA ALA A 660 -10.93 -2.42 -38.20
C ALA A 660 -10.65 -3.93 -38.01
N TYR A 661 -9.40 -4.30 -37.73
CA TYR A 661 -9.07 -5.69 -37.44
C TYR A 661 -9.85 -6.20 -36.22
N PHE A 662 -9.88 -5.46 -35.13
CA PHE A 662 -10.55 -5.87 -33.90
C PHE A 662 -12.08 -5.86 -34.04
N GLN A 663 -12.63 -4.95 -34.83
CA GLN A 663 -14.08 -4.86 -35.06
C GLN A 663 -14.62 -5.89 -36.05
N GLN A 664 -13.86 -6.24 -37.11
CA GLN A 664 -14.33 -7.08 -38.20
C GLN A 664 -14.01 -8.57 -38.04
N THR A 665 -12.98 -8.94 -37.25
CA THR A 665 -12.64 -10.34 -37.01
C THR A 665 -13.78 -11.05 -36.28
N PRO A 666 -14.09 -12.34 -36.62
CA PRO A 666 -15.17 -13.09 -35.97
C PRO A 666 -15.06 -13.17 -34.47
N ASN A 667 -16.18 -13.05 -33.76
CA ASN A 667 -16.25 -13.19 -32.31
C ASN A 667 -16.48 -14.64 -31.88
N GLN A 668 -15.67 -15.15 -30.98
CA GLN A 668 -15.79 -16.49 -30.42
C GLN A 668 -16.49 -16.53 -29.06
N LEU A 669 -16.95 -15.39 -28.53
CA LEU A 669 -17.49 -15.26 -27.18
C LEU A 669 -18.63 -16.25 -26.89
N ALA A 670 -19.66 -16.24 -27.75
CA ALA A 670 -20.83 -17.09 -27.56
C ALA A 670 -20.51 -18.60 -27.65
N GLY A 671 -19.49 -18.97 -28.44
CA GLY A 671 -19.05 -20.37 -28.59
C GLY A 671 -18.16 -20.86 -27.42
N LEU A 672 -17.40 -19.97 -26.79
CA LEU A 672 -16.50 -20.30 -25.69
C LEU A 672 -17.18 -20.12 -24.33
N VAL A 673 -17.93 -19.05 -24.15
CA VAL A 673 -18.58 -18.68 -22.89
C VAL A 673 -20.04 -18.34 -23.13
N PRO A 674 -20.92 -19.35 -23.27
CA PRO A 674 -22.34 -19.14 -23.60
C PRO A 674 -23.06 -18.23 -22.61
N GLU A 675 -22.65 -18.25 -21.34
CA GLU A 675 -23.19 -17.40 -20.26
C GLU A 675 -22.92 -15.90 -20.49
N ALA A 676 -21.94 -15.57 -21.32
CA ALA A 676 -21.59 -14.20 -21.69
C ALA A 676 -22.16 -13.77 -23.07
N ALA A 677 -22.99 -14.58 -23.71
CA ALA A 677 -23.50 -14.33 -25.04
C ALA A 677 -24.23 -12.99 -25.20
N GLU A 678 -24.88 -12.49 -24.14
CA GLU A 678 -25.54 -11.17 -24.14
C GLU A 678 -24.56 -10.00 -24.32
N TYR A 679 -23.27 -10.21 -24.05
CA TYR A 679 -22.20 -9.22 -24.20
C TYR A 679 -21.51 -9.29 -25.58
N ASP A 680 -21.97 -10.11 -26.52
CA ASP A 680 -21.35 -10.34 -27.84
C ASP A 680 -21.13 -9.02 -28.63
N GLY A 681 -21.99 -8.05 -28.43
CA GLY A 681 -21.82 -6.72 -29.01
C GLY A 681 -20.72 -5.87 -28.37
N LEU A 682 -20.36 -6.12 -27.11
CA LEU A 682 -19.45 -5.32 -26.30
C LEU A 682 -18.08 -5.98 -26.13
N ILE A 683 -18.05 -7.30 -25.95
CA ILE A 683 -16.84 -8.10 -25.76
C ILE A 683 -16.61 -8.98 -26.99
N LYS A 684 -15.39 -8.99 -27.49
CA LYS A 684 -14.95 -9.92 -28.53
C LYS A 684 -13.81 -10.78 -28.04
N ILE A 685 -13.93 -12.09 -28.28
CA ILE A 685 -12.82 -13.04 -28.18
C ILE A 685 -12.38 -13.38 -29.61
N ILE A 686 -11.18 -12.98 -29.98
CA ILE A 686 -10.59 -13.26 -31.29
C ILE A 686 -9.60 -14.41 -31.10
N ASP A 687 -9.78 -15.50 -31.82
CA ASP A 687 -8.79 -16.57 -31.92
C ASP A 687 -7.86 -16.26 -33.10
N ALA A 688 -6.65 -15.81 -32.78
CA ALA A 688 -5.67 -15.41 -33.78
C ALA A 688 -5.13 -16.59 -34.64
N HIS A 689 -5.30 -17.83 -34.15
CA HIS A 689 -4.79 -19.01 -34.85
C HIS A 689 -5.76 -19.58 -35.91
N GLN A 690 -7.02 -19.14 -35.95
CA GLN A 690 -8.00 -19.63 -36.91
C GLN A 690 -7.58 -19.41 -38.37
N ASP A 691 -6.79 -18.36 -38.65
CA ASP A 691 -6.32 -18.06 -40.02
C ASP A 691 -4.84 -18.48 -40.25
N GLY A 692 -4.25 -19.26 -39.34
CA GLY A 692 -2.84 -19.65 -39.40
C GLY A 692 -1.86 -18.46 -39.17
N ARG A 693 -2.36 -17.36 -38.67
CA ARG A 693 -1.58 -16.15 -38.33
C ARG A 693 -1.25 -16.15 -36.86
N MET A 694 -0.12 -15.52 -36.51
CA MET A 694 0.32 -15.37 -35.12
C MET A 694 0.43 -13.87 -34.76
N ILE A 695 -0.07 -13.51 -33.61
CA ILE A 695 0.12 -12.16 -33.09
C ILE A 695 1.39 -12.13 -32.24
N GLN A 696 2.24 -11.13 -32.49
CA GLN A 696 3.44 -10.86 -31.73
C GLN A 696 3.43 -9.43 -31.19
N VAL A 697 3.99 -9.25 -29.99
CA VAL A 697 4.21 -7.94 -29.38
C VAL A 697 5.67 -7.85 -28.97
N PHE A 698 6.30 -6.76 -29.41
CA PHE A 698 7.64 -6.32 -28.98
C PHE A 698 7.48 -4.99 -28.23
N ALA A 699 7.99 -4.95 -27.03
CA ALA A 699 7.92 -3.77 -26.17
C ALA A 699 9.32 -3.44 -25.65
N ASP A 700 9.89 -2.31 -26.09
CA ASP A 700 11.22 -1.84 -25.71
C ASP A 700 11.12 -0.68 -24.70
N PRO A 701 11.40 -0.91 -23.40
CA PRO A 701 11.32 0.11 -22.37
C PRO A 701 12.39 1.20 -22.54
N LYS A 702 13.50 0.94 -23.28
CA LYS A 702 14.54 1.95 -23.52
C LYS A 702 14.07 3.03 -24.48
N THR A 703 13.43 2.63 -25.57
CA THR A 703 12.83 3.56 -26.53
C THR A 703 11.43 4.00 -26.12
N GLN A 704 10.86 3.37 -25.08
CA GLN A 704 9.47 3.55 -24.63
C GLN A 704 8.45 3.29 -25.74
N GLN A 705 8.72 2.33 -26.61
CA GLN A 705 7.88 1.98 -27.75
C GLN A 705 7.54 0.51 -27.77
N ALA A 706 6.32 0.21 -28.23
CA ALA A 706 5.90 -1.15 -28.51
C ALA A 706 5.20 -1.26 -29.86
N VAL A 707 5.29 -2.46 -30.46
CA VAL A 707 4.58 -2.79 -31.68
C VAL A 707 3.90 -4.15 -31.54
N CYS A 708 2.64 -4.22 -31.96
CA CYS A 708 1.85 -5.43 -32.11
C CYS A 708 1.56 -5.66 -33.58
N PHE A 709 1.83 -6.86 -34.07
CA PHE A 709 1.66 -7.17 -35.50
C PHE A 709 1.33 -8.64 -35.73
N LEU A 710 0.81 -8.93 -36.92
CA LEU A 710 0.55 -10.27 -37.45
C LEU A 710 1.81 -10.79 -38.17
N GLU A 711 2.25 -11.96 -37.75
CA GLU A 711 3.36 -12.66 -38.44
C GLU A 711 2.89 -13.45 -39.66
#